data_733e8e85bd7be9d333b9b0bbed53c645
#
_entry.id   733e8e85bd7be9d333b9b0bbed53c645
#
_cell.length_a   1.000
_cell.length_b   1.000
_cell.length_c   1.000
_cell.angle_alpha   90.00
_cell.angle_beta   90.00
_cell.angle_gamma   90.00
#
_symmetry.space_group_name_H-M   'P 1'
#
loop_
_entity.id
_entity.type
_entity.pdbx_description
1 polymer ?
#
loop_
_entity_poly.entity_id
_entity_poly.type
_entity_poly.pdbx_seq_one_letter_code
_entity_poly.pdbx_strand_id
1 'polypeptide(L)'
;MHINLQEMKYSDSIYVVNGGDNLFEYPLNSCTMQECVDYLRSIDLIGVDTETEGFDFTGKKLLMIQCGDKEKQFVIDYRVTSKEEIAMLKEVLEDDSKIKILHNAKFDYKFLKFYCNISLNNVYDTFLVEKILHCGKDDYGFALAKLTQRYLGITLNKEVRNRFVAQESTPFTVDQIVYGSKDVEYLIDIYHKQQADIDFKKLRSVVKLENMAVIVFSEIEYEGLILDTEAWKKLAVRNKATSLELEKQLDKSLVADERFSRYKAQKQMDLFTPVEELKDSTVKWSSPTQVLKVFRTLVPELESANGKKLAPYRYKHNLIDEYIKYKEKDKLSSAFGENFYTFLSADKKVRTNFTQILDTGRVSSSEPNMQQIPATNEYRNCFIAPEGYVFVSSDYSSQELNVIAYGSQDPVFLKALENNEDLHSVCAELVFGDVWNKAAEPDCDYVKAKEKCNCKEHKKLRTQVKTINFGLAYGMGPKKLSETINCNLKEAKELIAKYFKAFPKIQSFLDGLGEFGKRHGYIETFPPFKRKRWFNSWTPKMYNDKDSFMELGSIERASKNTPIQGSSADMTKLALVLIYKHIKENNLPVKIVMTVHDQIDTVCPIDYAEEWKLKMTELMEKAANTIIKNGLLKAETSITKVWSK
;
A
#
# COMPACT_ATOMS: atom_id res chain seq x y z
N MET A 1 -26.37 30.03 22.11
CA MET A 1 -25.27 30.89 21.64
C MET A 1 -25.80 31.57 20.40
N HIS A 2 -26.15 32.85 20.50
CA HIS A 2 -26.57 33.63 19.32
C HIS A 2 -25.32 33.83 18.46
N ILE A 3 -25.22 33.11 17.35
CA ILE A 3 -24.25 33.40 16.30
C ILE A 3 -24.69 34.74 15.71
N ASN A 4 -23.80 35.71 15.75
CA ASN A 4 -24.05 37.05 15.25
C ASN A 4 -24.14 36.96 13.72
N LEU A 5 -25.35 36.95 13.19
CA LEU A 5 -25.68 36.85 11.75
C LEU A 5 -25.11 38.00 10.90
N GLN A 6 -24.53 39.04 11.54
CA GLN A 6 -23.92 40.19 10.86
C GLN A 6 -22.49 39.96 10.34
N GLU A 7 -21.80 38.86 10.71
CA GLU A 7 -20.43 38.59 10.24
C GLU A 7 -20.32 37.54 9.13
N MET A 8 -21.39 36.82 8.82
CA MET A 8 -21.42 35.96 7.63
C MET A 8 -21.79 36.81 6.39
N LYS A 9 -20.79 37.43 5.78
CA LYS A 9 -20.90 37.82 4.36
C LYS A 9 -21.01 36.53 3.57
N TYR A 10 -22.25 36.18 3.18
CA TYR A 10 -22.46 35.12 2.19
C TYR A 10 -21.75 35.56 0.92
N SER A 11 -20.88 34.73 0.41
CA SER A 11 -20.10 35.05 -0.77
C SER A 11 -21.04 35.14 -1.99
N ASP A 12 -20.99 36.24 -2.71
CA ASP A 12 -21.67 36.39 -4.00
C ASP A 12 -21.23 35.35 -5.05
N SER A 13 -20.20 34.56 -4.73
CA SER A 13 -19.63 33.53 -5.58
C SER A 13 -20.32 32.17 -5.47
N ILE A 14 -21.21 31.93 -4.49
CA ILE A 14 -21.87 30.63 -4.29
C ILE A 14 -23.16 30.55 -5.10
N TYR A 15 -23.26 29.52 -5.93
CA TYR A 15 -24.41 29.25 -6.79
C TYR A 15 -25.00 27.88 -6.45
N VAL A 16 -26.30 27.82 -6.14
CA VAL A 16 -27.02 26.56 -5.95
C VAL A 16 -27.71 26.19 -7.25
N VAL A 17 -27.39 25.02 -7.79
CA VAL A 17 -27.97 24.58 -9.05
C VAL A 17 -29.40 24.14 -8.84
N ASN A 18 -30.34 24.68 -9.67
CA ASN A 18 -31.78 24.42 -9.60
C ASN A 18 -32.43 24.76 -8.24
N GLY A 19 -31.81 25.65 -7.48
CA GLY A 19 -32.20 25.99 -6.11
C GLY A 19 -33.45 26.86 -5.96
N GLY A 20 -34.14 27.23 -7.06
CA GLY A 20 -35.13 28.31 -7.11
C GLY A 20 -36.29 28.22 -6.14
N ASP A 21 -36.80 27.02 -5.83
CA ASP A 21 -38.00 26.84 -4.99
C ASP A 21 -37.70 26.57 -3.50
N ASN A 22 -36.46 26.20 -3.16
CA ASN A 22 -36.07 25.80 -1.79
C ASN A 22 -35.19 26.83 -1.07
N LEU A 23 -34.83 27.94 -1.72
CA LEU A 23 -33.91 28.95 -1.19
C LEU A 23 -34.61 30.18 -0.61
N PHE A 24 -35.86 30.06 -0.21
CA PHE A 24 -36.73 31.19 0.20
C PHE A 24 -36.19 32.06 1.34
N GLU A 25 -35.14 31.65 2.02
CA GLU A 25 -34.64 32.40 3.18
C GLU A 25 -33.16 32.82 3.06
N TYR A 26 -32.46 32.51 1.92
CA TYR A 26 -31.00 32.65 1.88
C TYR A 26 -30.51 33.50 0.71
N PRO A 27 -29.57 34.43 0.96
CA PRO A 27 -29.00 35.31 -0.07
C PRO A 27 -27.90 34.57 -0.89
N LEU A 28 -28.19 33.37 -1.38
CA LEU A 28 -27.33 32.62 -2.29
C LEU A 28 -27.85 32.76 -3.72
N ASN A 29 -26.93 32.76 -4.68
CA ASN A 29 -27.31 32.80 -6.08
C ASN A 29 -27.91 31.43 -6.49
N SER A 30 -28.82 31.46 -7.45
CA SER A 30 -29.35 30.26 -8.11
C SER A 30 -28.94 30.27 -9.58
N CYS A 31 -28.69 29.09 -10.14
CA CYS A 31 -28.44 28.92 -11.56
C CYS A 31 -28.99 27.57 -12.07
N THR A 32 -29.13 27.47 -13.38
CA THR A 32 -29.43 26.19 -14.04
C THR A 32 -28.18 25.31 -14.15
N MET A 33 -28.37 24.00 -14.36
CA MET A 33 -27.26 23.09 -14.65
C MET A 33 -26.52 23.51 -15.94
N GLN A 34 -27.22 24.03 -16.95
CA GLN A 34 -26.60 24.51 -18.19
C GLN A 34 -25.63 25.67 -17.92
N GLU A 35 -26.06 26.66 -17.13
CA GLU A 35 -25.19 27.79 -16.75
C GLU A 35 -23.97 27.34 -15.94
N CYS A 36 -24.13 26.35 -15.06
CA CYS A 36 -23.02 25.73 -14.35
C CYS A 36 -22.01 25.08 -15.34
N VAL A 37 -22.49 24.22 -16.24
CA VAL A 37 -21.63 23.54 -17.22
C VAL A 37 -20.96 24.53 -18.17
N ASP A 38 -21.68 25.56 -18.63
CA ASP A 38 -21.12 26.58 -19.51
C ASP A 38 -20.00 27.38 -18.83
N TYR A 39 -20.13 27.66 -17.54
CA TYR A 39 -19.05 28.27 -16.77
C TYR A 39 -17.86 27.33 -16.62
N LEU A 40 -18.09 26.09 -16.22
CA LEU A 40 -17.01 25.08 -16.05
C LEU A 40 -16.27 24.81 -17.35
N ARG A 41 -16.96 24.90 -18.49
CA ARG A 41 -16.37 24.83 -19.83
C ARG A 41 -15.42 26.00 -20.12
N SER A 42 -15.67 27.16 -19.54
CA SER A 42 -14.87 28.38 -19.77
C SER A 42 -13.58 28.45 -18.96
N ILE A 43 -13.40 27.62 -17.92
CA ILE A 43 -12.24 27.62 -17.04
C ILE A 43 -11.37 26.38 -17.26
N ASP A 44 -10.06 26.50 -16.99
CA ASP A 44 -9.08 25.39 -17.16
C ASP A 44 -8.86 24.58 -15.86
N LEU A 45 -9.07 25.22 -14.71
CA LEU A 45 -8.86 24.63 -13.38
C LEU A 45 -10.22 24.52 -12.68
N ILE A 46 -10.64 23.29 -12.38
CA ILE A 46 -11.92 23.02 -11.74
C ILE A 46 -11.66 22.34 -10.40
N GLY A 47 -11.98 23.02 -9.30
CA GLY A 47 -12.09 22.40 -7.99
C GLY A 47 -13.29 21.46 -7.96
N VAL A 48 -13.15 20.28 -7.38
CA VAL A 48 -14.23 19.29 -7.25
C VAL A 48 -14.18 18.67 -5.86
N ASP A 49 -15.35 18.50 -5.24
CA ASP A 49 -15.51 17.82 -3.96
C ASP A 49 -16.88 17.14 -3.90
N THR A 50 -17.07 16.18 -2.99
CA THR A 50 -18.35 15.51 -2.78
C THR A 50 -18.67 15.35 -1.31
N GLU A 51 -19.96 15.52 -0.94
CA GLU A 51 -20.47 15.17 0.39
C GLU A 51 -21.33 13.91 0.32
N THR A 52 -21.14 13.03 1.29
CA THR A 52 -21.71 11.69 1.31
C THR A 52 -22.18 11.30 2.73
N GLU A 53 -23.03 10.29 2.83
CA GLU A 53 -23.47 9.73 4.12
C GLU A 53 -22.34 8.96 4.87
N GLY A 54 -21.24 8.65 4.21
CA GLY A 54 -20.13 7.88 4.79
C GLY A 54 -19.12 7.47 3.74
N PHE A 55 -18.24 6.52 4.07
CA PHE A 55 -17.05 6.23 3.27
C PHE A 55 -17.22 5.11 2.23
N ASP A 56 -18.24 4.25 2.38
CA ASP A 56 -18.49 3.12 1.49
C ASP A 56 -19.45 3.52 0.36
N PHE A 57 -18.92 3.73 -0.84
CA PHE A 57 -19.70 4.12 -2.00
C PHE A 57 -20.74 3.06 -2.45
N THR A 58 -20.60 1.80 -2.04
CA THR A 58 -21.58 0.73 -2.37
C THR A 58 -22.76 0.68 -1.41
N GLY A 59 -22.60 1.21 -0.21
CA GLY A 59 -23.60 1.16 0.85
C GLY A 59 -24.03 2.52 1.40
N LYS A 60 -23.41 3.63 0.96
CA LYS A 60 -23.69 5.01 1.42
C LYS A 60 -23.97 5.92 0.26
N LYS A 61 -24.93 6.85 0.42
CA LYS A 61 -25.39 7.72 -0.65
C LYS A 61 -24.46 8.89 -0.91
N LEU A 62 -24.39 9.29 -2.18
CA LEU A 62 -23.90 10.60 -2.59
C LEU A 62 -25.00 11.64 -2.28
N LEU A 63 -24.64 12.73 -1.64
CA LEU A 63 -25.58 13.76 -1.22
C LEU A 63 -25.42 15.05 -2.03
N MET A 64 -24.18 15.51 -2.19
CA MET A 64 -23.88 16.81 -2.80
C MET A 64 -22.63 16.68 -3.68
N ILE A 65 -22.64 17.40 -4.80
CA ILE A 65 -21.46 17.60 -5.65
C ILE A 65 -21.14 19.09 -5.66
N GLN A 66 -19.90 19.44 -5.41
CA GLN A 66 -19.40 20.79 -5.50
C GLN A 66 -18.36 20.89 -6.60
N CYS A 67 -18.45 21.93 -7.43
CA CYS A 67 -17.46 22.19 -8.48
C CYS A 67 -17.35 23.68 -8.78
N GLY A 68 -16.21 24.10 -9.31
CA GLY A 68 -15.99 25.50 -9.69
C GLY A 68 -14.54 25.94 -9.43
N ASP A 69 -14.41 27.24 -9.26
CA ASP A 69 -13.14 27.89 -8.95
C ASP A 69 -13.31 28.92 -7.82
N LYS A 70 -12.39 29.88 -7.71
CA LYS A 70 -12.45 30.94 -6.71
C LYS A 70 -13.56 31.94 -6.95
N GLU A 71 -13.91 32.17 -8.22
CA GLU A 71 -14.88 33.17 -8.62
C GLU A 71 -16.32 32.66 -8.53
N LYS A 72 -16.53 31.35 -8.86
CA LYS A 72 -17.85 30.73 -8.77
C LYS A 72 -17.75 29.30 -8.26
N GLN A 73 -18.45 29.02 -7.17
CA GLN A 73 -18.63 27.69 -6.61
C GLN A 73 -20.06 27.23 -6.83
N PHE A 74 -20.23 26.11 -7.53
CA PHE A 74 -21.53 25.50 -7.80
C PHE A 74 -21.76 24.35 -6.80
N VAL A 75 -22.93 24.39 -6.18
CA VAL A 75 -23.39 23.37 -5.24
C VAL A 75 -24.59 22.66 -5.82
N ILE A 76 -24.50 21.37 -6.02
CA ILE A 76 -25.50 20.53 -6.68
C ILE A 76 -26.03 19.52 -5.66
N ASP A 77 -27.32 19.63 -5.30
CA ASP A 77 -27.99 18.61 -4.48
C ASP A 77 -28.30 17.39 -5.35
N TYR A 78 -27.46 16.34 -5.22
CA TYR A 78 -27.62 15.11 -6.00
C TYR A 78 -28.96 14.40 -5.79
N ARG A 79 -29.59 14.59 -4.62
CA ARG A 79 -30.84 13.89 -4.24
C ARG A 79 -32.07 14.35 -5.02
N VAL A 80 -32.03 15.60 -5.51
CA VAL A 80 -33.16 16.25 -6.19
C VAL A 80 -32.87 16.63 -7.64
N THR A 81 -31.60 16.63 -8.05
CA THR A 81 -31.20 16.90 -9.44
C THR A 81 -31.44 15.67 -10.32
N SER A 82 -31.98 15.88 -11.51
CA SER A 82 -32.26 14.77 -12.44
C SER A 82 -30.98 14.09 -12.94
N LYS A 83 -31.09 12.81 -13.33
CA LYS A 83 -29.94 12.07 -13.87
C LYS A 83 -29.42 12.65 -15.17
N GLU A 84 -30.32 13.19 -15.97
CA GLU A 84 -30.04 13.85 -17.24
C GLU A 84 -29.20 15.10 -17.02
N GLU A 85 -29.52 15.92 -16.03
CA GLU A 85 -28.75 17.10 -15.66
C GLU A 85 -27.39 16.72 -15.06
N ILE A 86 -27.33 15.75 -14.15
CA ILE A 86 -26.06 15.25 -13.61
C ILE A 86 -25.13 14.73 -14.73
N ALA A 87 -25.69 14.08 -15.75
CA ALA A 87 -24.92 13.58 -16.89
C ALA A 87 -24.24 14.70 -17.71
N MET A 88 -24.76 15.93 -17.65
CA MET A 88 -24.14 17.08 -18.32
C MET A 88 -22.76 17.42 -17.76
N LEU A 89 -22.52 17.14 -16.45
CA LEU A 89 -21.22 17.36 -15.83
C LEU A 89 -20.11 16.46 -16.43
N LYS A 90 -20.50 15.36 -17.06
CA LYS A 90 -19.55 14.42 -17.68
C LYS A 90 -18.67 15.09 -18.73
N GLU A 91 -19.25 15.98 -19.50
CA GLU A 91 -18.54 16.71 -20.56
C GLU A 91 -17.30 17.46 -20.04
N VAL A 92 -17.40 18.07 -18.86
CA VAL A 92 -16.32 18.89 -18.29
C VAL A 92 -15.45 18.10 -17.31
N LEU A 93 -16.01 17.15 -16.57
CA LEU A 93 -15.27 16.39 -15.58
C LEU A 93 -14.43 15.26 -16.20
N GLU A 94 -14.80 14.75 -17.38
CA GLU A 94 -14.02 13.78 -18.15
C GLU A 94 -13.10 14.42 -19.20
N ASP A 95 -13.15 15.73 -19.40
CA ASP A 95 -12.30 16.44 -20.36
C ASP A 95 -10.83 16.45 -19.91
N ASP A 96 -9.95 15.85 -20.71
CA ASP A 96 -8.52 15.77 -20.46
C ASP A 96 -7.80 17.14 -20.54
N SER A 97 -8.38 18.12 -21.24
CA SER A 97 -7.80 19.45 -21.36
C SER A 97 -7.91 20.28 -20.08
N LYS A 98 -8.85 19.90 -19.18
CA LYS A 98 -9.13 20.61 -17.91
C LYS A 98 -8.54 19.86 -16.73
N ILE A 99 -7.94 20.59 -15.78
CA ILE A 99 -7.39 20.02 -14.56
C ILE A 99 -8.47 20.01 -13.48
N LYS A 100 -8.85 18.82 -13.01
CA LYS A 100 -9.74 18.66 -11.85
C LYS A 100 -8.89 18.59 -10.58
N ILE A 101 -9.09 19.57 -9.70
CA ILE A 101 -8.32 19.71 -8.46
C ILE A 101 -9.18 19.20 -7.31
N LEU A 102 -8.68 18.18 -6.61
CA LEU A 102 -9.36 17.54 -5.48
C LEU A 102 -8.42 17.41 -4.27
N HIS A 103 -8.97 17.00 -3.14
CA HIS A 103 -8.21 16.65 -1.95
C HIS A 103 -8.53 15.21 -1.52
N ASN A 104 -7.65 14.25 -1.76
CA ASN A 104 -7.89 12.80 -1.62
C ASN A 104 -8.87 12.26 -2.66
N ALA A 105 -8.60 12.57 -3.91
CA ALA A 105 -9.44 12.35 -5.09
C ALA A 105 -9.99 10.92 -5.26
N LYS A 106 -9.36 9.91 -4.70
CA LYS A 106 -9.85 8.52 -4.76
C LYS A 106 -11.23 8.35 -4.11
N PHE A 107 -11.53 9.16 -3.11
CA PHE A 107 -12.82 9.14 -2.44
C PHE A 107 -13.92 9.62 -3.41
N ASP A 108 -13.79 10.83 -3.90
CA ASP A 108 -14.76 11.47 -4.78
C ASP A 108 -14.91 10.73 -6.10
N TYR A 109 -13.80 10.26 -6.67
CA TYR A 109 -13.80 9.47 -7.91
C TYR A 109 -14.75 8.28 -7.83
N LYS A 110 -14.69 7.50 -6.74
CA LYS A 110 -15.51 6.29 -6.60
C LYS A 110 -17.01 6.62 -6.49
N PHE A 111 -17.36 7.67 -5.77
CA PHE A 111 -18.74 8.11 -5.67
C PHE A 111 -19.28 8.68 -6.99
N LEU A 112 -18.51 9.55 -7.65
CA LEU A 112 -18.89 10.11 -8.96
C LEU A 112 -19.02 9.01 -10.02
N LYS A 113 -18.14 8.03 -10.03
CA LYS A 113 -18.22 6.89 -10.94
C LYS A 113 -19.43 6.02 -10.67
N PHE A 114 -19.71 5.69 -9.41
CA PHE A 114 -20.81 4.80 -9.03
C PHE A 114 -22.18 5.42 -9.23
N TYR A 115 -22.36 6.67 -8.79
CA TYR A 115 -23.66 7.33 -8.79
C TYR A 115 -23.95 8.11 -10.09
N CYS A 116 -22.93 8.72 -10.69
CA CYS A 116 -23.08 9.62 -11.84
C CYS A 116 -22.55 9.01 -13.14
N ASN A 117 -21.89 7.84 -13.10
CA ASN A 117 -21.17 7.27 -14.24
C ASN A 117 -20.14 8.25 -14.85
N ILE A 118 -19.47 9.03 -13.98
CA ILE A 118 -18.42 9.99 -14.35
C ILE A 118 -17.07 9.43 -13.94
N SER A 119 -16.16 9.31 -14.90
CA SER A 119 -14.76 8.91 -14.68
C SER A 119 -13.86 10.13 -14.83
N LEU A 120 -13.38 10.69 -13.71
CA LEU A 120 -12.52 11.87 -13.73
C LEU A 120 -11.25 11.62 -14.54
N ASN A 121 -10.87 12.56 -15.38
CA ASN A 121 -9.61 12.59 -16.10
C ASN A 121 -8.78 13.81 -15.69
N ASN A 122 -7.46 13.75 -15.88
CA ASN A 122 -6.52 14.85 -15.60
C ASN A 122 -6.69 15.43 -14.19
N VAL A 123 -6.57 14.56 -13.19
CA VAL A 123 -6.75 14.90 -11.77
C VAL A 123 -5.47 15.46 -11.18
N TYR A 124 -5.58 16.48 -10.34
CA TYR A 124 -4.56 16.98 -9.45
C TYR A 124 -5.03 16.80 -8.00
N ASP A 125 -4.37 15.93 -7.25
CA ASP A 125 -4.72 15.63 -5.86
C ASP A 125 -3.80 16.38 -4.89
N THR A 126 -4.34 17.42 -4.26
CA THR A 126 -3.61 18.30 -3.33
C THR A 126 -3.08 17.54 -2.10
N PHE A 127 -3.76 16.48 -1.66
CA PHE A 127 -3.28 15.61 -0.56
C PHE A 127 -2.04 14.81 -0.96
N LEU A 128 -2.06 14.18 -2.15
CA LEU A 128 -0.90 13.41 -2.63
C LEU A 128 0.29 14.31 -2.92
N VAL A 129 0.04 15.46 -3.52
CA VAL A 129 1.10 16.43 -3.79
C VAL A 129 1.75 16.90 -2.50
N GLU A 130 0.97 17.23 -1.47
CA GLU A 130 1.52 17.60 -0.18
C GLU A 130 2.36 16.49 0.45
N LYS A 131 1.92 15.24 0.32
CA LYS A 131 2.72 14.08 0.76
C LYS A 131 4.05 13.93 0.00
N ILE A 132 4.07 14.27 -1.28
CA ILE A 132 5.31 14.25 -2.07
C ILE A 132 6.26 15.37 -1.62
N LEU A 133 5.72 16.57 -1.43
CA LEU A 133 6.49 17.75 -1.01
C LEU A 133 7.13 17.58 0.37
N HIS A 134 6.53 16.76 1.23
CA HIS A 134 6.93 16.60 2.63
C HIS A 134 7.10 15.13 3.05
N CYS A 135 7.43 14.25 2.11
CA CYS A 135 7.63 12.82 2.35
C CYS A 135 8.72 12.58 3.42
N GLY A 136 8.38 11.77 4.43
CA GLY A 136 9.25 11.49 5.58
C GLY A 136 9.15 12.51 6.73
N LYS A 137 8.20 13.45 6.68
CA LYS A 137 7.90 14.40 7.76
C LYS A 137 6.60 13.99 8.46
N ASP A 138 6.70 13.19 9.50
CA ASP A 138 5.57 12.55 10.18
C ASP A 138 4.60 13.53 10.85
N ASP A 139 5.10 14.65 11.38
CA ASP A 139 4.29 15.62 12.14
C ASP A 139 3.62 16.68 11.25
N TYR A 140 3.71 16.54 9.94
CA TYR A 140 3.36 17.63 9.04
C TYR A 140 1.85 17.84 8.88
N GLY A 141 1.02 16.80 8.93
CA GLY A 141 -0.43 16.86 8.76
C GLY A 141 -0.87 17.23 7.34
N PHE A 142 -1.60 16.35 6.69
CA PHE A 142 -1.93 16.41 5.26
C PHE A 142 -3.42 16.67 4.98
N ALA A 143 -4.27 16.81 6.01
CA ALA A 143 -5.70 17.09 5.83
C ALA A 143 -5.94 18.49 5.23
N LEU A 144 -6.99 18.68 4.43
CA LEU A 144 -7.33 19.95 3.78
C LEU A 144 -7.29 21.14 4.76
N ALA A 145 -7.88 21.00 5.94
CA ALA A 145 -7.83 22.04 6.98
C ALA A 145 -6.41 22.40 7.46
N LYS A 146 -5.42 21.50 7.32
CA LYS A 146 -4.03 21.82 7.60
C LYS A 146 -3.36 22.55 6.44
N LEU A 147 -3.73 22.21 5.22
CA LEU A 147 -3.23 22.88 4.02
C LEU A 147 -3.77 24.31 3.95
N THR A 148 -5.10 24.51 4.16
CA THR A 148 -5.70 25.85 4.20
C THR A 148 -5.09 26.73 5.29
N GLN A 149 -4.86 26.19 6.49
CA GLN A 149 -4.18 26.92 7.56
C GLN A 149 -2.75 27.29 7.18
N ARG A 150 -2.01 26.38 6.56
CA ARG A 150 -0.59 26.57 6.20
C ARG A 150 -0.39 27.54 5.05
N TYR A 151 -1.15 27.36 3.97
CA TYR A 151 -0.98 28.13 2.74
C TYR A 151 -1.75 29.44 2.71
N LEU A 152 -2.91 29.47 3.38
CA LEU A 152 -3.86 30.58 3.28
C LEU A 152 -4.12 31.30 4.62
N GLY A 153 -3.66 30.74 5.75
CA GLY A 153 -3.93 31.28 7.08
C GLY A 153 -5.37 31.07 7.57
N ILE A 154 -6.17 30.26 6.86
CA ILE A 154 -7.60 30.05 7.12
C ILE A 154 -7.83 28.81 7.95
N THR A 155 -8.67 28.90 8.98
CA THR A 155 -9.08 27.76 9.81
C THR A 155 -10.47 27.28 9.38
N LEU A 156 -10.57 26.03 8.88
CA LEU A 156 -11.84 25.42 8.49
C LEU A 156 -12.61 24.90 9.72
N ASN A 157 -13.92 25.17 9.76
CA ASN A 157 -14.81 24.62 10.77
C ASN A 157 -15.27 23.21 10.36
N LYS A 158 -14.88 22.19 11.12
CA LYS A 158 -15.21 20.78 10.86
C LYS A 158 -16.54 20.30 11.47
N GLU A 159 -17.18 21.09 12.31
CA GLU A 159 -18.41 20.66 13.01
C GLU A 159 -19.57 20.41 12.05
N VAL A 160 -19.61 21.14 10.92
CA VAL A 160 -20.66 21.03 9.91
C VAL A 160 -20.62 19.67 9.20
N ARG A 161 -19.45 19.10 8.98
CA ARG A 161 -19.28 17.80 8.30
C ARG A 161 -20.10 16.67 8.94
N ASN A 162 -20.16 16.63 10.25
CA ASN A 162 -20.88 15.57 10.98
C ASN A 162 -22.40 15.64 10.77
N ARG A 163 -22.94 16.76 10.22
CA ARG A 163 -24.36 16.94 9.97
C ARG A 163 -24.84 16.30 8.67
N PHE A 164 -23.95 15.87 7.78
CA PHE A 164 -24.31 15.15 6.57
C PHE A 164 -24.69 13.69 6.83
N VAL A 165 -24.37 13.14 7.99
CA VAL A 165 -24.74 11.78 8.38
C VAL A 165 -26.25 11.72 8.66
N ALA A 166 -26.96 10.81 8.00
CA ALA A 166 -28.41 10.59 8.11
C ALA A 166 -29.33 11.70 7.55
N GLN A 167 -28.90 12.43 6.52
CA GLN A 167 -29.66 13.53 5.93
C GLN A 167 -30.38 13.17 4.62
N GLU A 168 -31.19 12.10 4.64
CA GLU A 168 -31.80 11.58 3.40
C GLU A 168 -32.89 12.46 2.80
N SER A 169 -33.67 13.20 3.58
CA SER A 169 -34.90 13.85 3.12
C SER A 169 -35.06 15.33 3.47
N THR A 170 -34.20 15.89 4.29
CA THR A 170 -34.25 17.32 4.66
C THR A 170 -33.42 18.18 3.70
N PRO A 171 -33.86 19.38 3.35
CA PRO A 171 -33.03 20.33 2.61
C PRO A 171 -31.70 20.60 3.34
N PHE A 172 -30.64 20.90 2.57
CA PHE A 172 -29.38 21.32 3.18
C PHE A 172 -29.57 22.71 3.85
N THR A 173 -28.91 22.87 4.99
CA THR A 173 -28.81 24.19 5.62
C THR A 173 -27.82 25.07 4.86
N VAL A 174 -27.94 26.37 5.01
CA VAL A 174 -26.96 27.33 4.44
C VAL A 174 -25.54 27.00 4.88
N ASP A 175 -25.34 26.67 6.17
CA ASP A 175 -24.03 26.30 6.70
C ASP A 175 -23.44 25.12 5.95
N GLN A 176 -24.24 24.12 5.53
CA GLN A 176 -23.78 22.98 4.77
C GLN A 176 -23.42 23.37 3.32
N ILE A 177 -24.23 24.21 2.69
CA ILE A 177 -23.96 24.71 1.34
C ILE A 177 -22.66 25.52 1.34
N VAL A 178 -22.53 26.45 2.28
CA VAL A 178 -21.33 27.28 2.43
C VAL A 178 -20.10 26.42 2.77
N TYR A 179 -20.26 25.41 3.62
CA TYR A 179 -19.17 24.50 3.96
C TYR A 179 -18.64 23.79 2.71
N GLY A 180 -19.50 23.12 1.94
CA GLY A 180 -19.09 22.41 0.73
C GLY A 180 -18.50 23.33 -0.35
N SER A 181 -19.05 24.54 -0.52
CA SER A 181 -18.50 25.51 -1.46
C SER A 181 -17.10 25.99 -1.09
N LYS A 182 -16.80 26.12 0.21
CA LYS A 182 -15.48 26.53 0.70
C LYS A 182 -14.40 25.48 0.46
N ASP A 183 -14.74 24.20 0.51
CA ASP A 183 -13.78 23.14 0.19
C ASP A 183 -13.29 23.27 -1.27
N VAL A 184 -14.14 23.66 -2.21
CA VAL A 184 -13.78 23.93 -3.61
C VAL A 184 -13.01 25.25 -3.79
N GLU A 185 -13.45 26.32 -3.14
CA GLU A 185 -12.84 27.66 -3.26
C GLU A 185 -11.32 27.63 -2.97
N TYR A 186 -10.90 26.90 -1.93
CA TYR A 186 -9.52 26.91 -1.49
C TYR A 186 -8.60 25.96 -2.29
N LEU A 187 -9.15 25.01 -3.03
CA LEU A 187 -8.36 24.05 -3.79
C LEU A 187 -7.47 24.72 -4.85
N ILE A 188 -8.01 25.73 -5.52
CA ILE A 188 -7.28 26.45 -6.59
C ILE A 188 -6.09 27.23 -6.01
N ASP A 189 -6.31 27.93 -4.89
CA ASP A 189 -5.24 28.68 -4.22
C ASP A 189 -4.14 27.73 -3.69
N ILE A 190 -4.52 26.58 -3.12
CA ILE A 190 -3.58 25.54 -2.67
C ILE A 190 -2.79 25.00 -3.87
N TYR A 191 -3.46 24.70 -4.99
CA TYR A 191 -2.80 24.26 -6.24
C TYR A 191 -1.69 25.23 -6.64
N HIS A 192 -1.97 26.54 -6.72
CA HIS A 192 -0.98 27.54 -7.11
C HIS A 192 0.21 27.60 -6.14
N LYS A 193 -0.04 27.51 -4.83
CA LYS A 193 1.04 27.46 -3.82
C LYS A 193 1.90 26.22 -3.96
N GLN A 194 1.27 25.06 -4.14
CA GLN A 194 2.00 23.81 -4.34
C GLN A 194 2.81 23.80 -5.64
N GLN A 195 2.34 24.44 -6.75
CA GLN A 195 3.12 24.54 -7.99
C GLN A 195 4.47 25.21 -7.77
N ALA A 196 4.53 26.29 -6.98
CA ALA A 196 5.78 26.97 -6.66
C ALA A 196 6.74 26.05 -5.87
N ASP A 197 6.23 25.29 -4.90
CA ASP A 197 7.02 24.35 -4.11
C ASP A 197 7.53 23.15 -4.95
N ILE A 198 6.69 22.65 -5.88
CA ILE A 198 7.05 21.58 -6.82
C ILE A 198 8.26 21.99 -7.66
N ASP A 199 8.24 23.18 -8.22
CA ASP A 199 9.31 23.70 -9.07
C ASP A 199 10.58 23.96 -8.28
N PHE A 200 10.49 24.59 -7.12
CA PHE A 200 11.62 24.82 -6.22
C PHE A 200 12.30 23.50 -5.81
N LYS A 201 11.51 22.47 -5.46
CA LYS A 201 12.03 21.16 -5.02
C LYS A 201 12.34 20.22 -6.19
N LYS A 202 12.03 20.59 -7.44
CA LYS A 202 12.22 19.80 -8.67
C LYS A 202 11.49 18.45 -8.64
N LEU A 203 10.21 18.45 -8.27
CA LEU A 203 9.40 17.25 -8.08
C LEU A 203 8.31 17.05 -9.15
N ARG A 204 8.31 17.83 -10.23
CA ARG A 204 7.27 17.82 -11.26
C ARG A 204 7.01 16.43 -11.86
N SER A 205 8.07 15.64 -12.13
CA SER A 205 7.93 14.31 -12.73
C SER A 205 7.23 13.33 -11.81
N VAL A 206 7.57 13.30 -10.52
CA VAL A 206 6.94 12.40 -9.56
C VAL A 206 5.50 12.85 -9.21
N VAL A 207 5.24 14.16 -9.16
CA VAL A 207 3.88 14.69 -9.00
C VAL A 207 2.99 14.26 -10.16
N LYS A 208 3.48 14.36 -11.40
CA LYS A 208 2.74 13.89 -12.58
C LYS A 208 2.45 12.39 -12.50
N LEU A 209 3.43 11.57 -12.12
CA LEU A 209 3.25 10.12 -11.95
C LEU A 209 2.14 9.81 -10.94
N GLU A 210 2.20 10.43 -9.76
CA GLU A 210 1.24 10.13 -8.68
C GLU A 210 -0.17 10.60 -9.01
N ASN A 211 -0.33 11.74 -9.68
CA ASN A 211 -1.64 12.23 -10.12
C ASN A 211 -2.24 11.37 -11.24
N MET A 212 -1.42 10.80 -12.14
CA MET A 212 -1.92 9.79 -13.08
C MET A 212 -2.25 8.47 -12.38
N ALA A 213 -1.44 8.06 -11.41
CA ALA A 213 -1.65 6.82 -10.69
C ALA A 213 -2.88 6.86 -9.76
N VAL A 214 -3.29 8.04 -9.25
CA VAL A 214 -4.46 8.14 -8.37
C VAL A 214 -5.74 7.65 -9.04
N ILE A 215 -5.92 7.92 -10.33
CA ILE A 215 -7.05 7.41 -11.11
C ILE A 215 -7.00 5.88 -11.18
N VAL A 216 -5.82 5.31 -11.42
CA VAL A 216 -5.65 3.85 -11.52
C VAL A 216 -5.93 3.18 -10.17
N PHE A 217 -5.43 3.74 -9.06
CA PHE A 217 -5.76 3.23 -7.73
C PHE A 217 -7.25 3.35 -7.40
N SER A 218 -7.90 4.44 -7.85
CA SER A 218 -9.35 4.60 -7.72
C SER A 218 -10.11 3.50 -8.47
N GLU A 219 -9.67 3.15 -9.67
CA GLU A 219 -10.24 2.06 -10.46
C GLU A 219 -10.05 0.69 -9.80
N ILE A 220 -8.86 0.40 -9.28
CA ILE A 220 -8.59 -0.85 -8.55
C ILE A 220 -9.49 -0.95 -7.30
N GLU A 221 -9.61 0.12 -6.52
CA GLU A 221 -10.47 0.16 -5.35
C GLU A 221 -11.96 0.06 -5.72
N TYR A 222 -12.36 0.59 -6.87
CA TYR A 222 -13.72 0.50 -7.39
C TYR A 222 -14.06 -0.91 -7.87
N GLU A 223 -13.19 -1.54 -8.67
CA GLU A 223 -13.42 -2.86 -9.25
C GLU A 223 -13.40 -3.97 -8.19
N GLY A 224 -12.39 -4.02 -7.32
CA GLY A 224 -12.22 -5.05 -6.30
C GLY A 224 -12.10 -6.47 -6.87
N LEU A 225 -12.05 -7.45 -5.99
CA LEU A 225 -11.92 -8.88 -6.32
C LEU A 225 -13.15 -9.66 -5.86
N ILE A 226 -13.68 -10.55 -6.71
CA ILE A 226 -14.79 -11.43 -6.37
C ILE A 226 -14.29 -12.53 -5.45
N LEU A 227 -14.94 -12.72 -4.30
CA LEU A 227 -14.64 -13.77 -3.34
C LEU A 227 -15.58 -14.97 -3.52
N ASP A 228 -15.02 -16.16 -3.73
CA ASP A 228 -15.74 -17.43 -3.54
C ASP A 228 -15.96 -17.64 -2.03
N THR A 229 -17.13 -17.25 -1.57
CA THR A 229 -17.50 -17.28 -0.15
C THR A 229 -17.56 -18.68 0.42
N GLU A 230 -17.91 -19.69 -0.39
CA GLU A 230 -17.96 -21.08 0.05
C GLU A 230 -16.57 -21.68 0.21
N ALA A 231 -15.66 -21.41 -0.73
CA ALA A 231 -14.26 -21.81 -0.59
C ALA A 231 -13.61 -21.15 0.61
N TRP A 232 -13.86 -19.85 0.81
CA TRP A 232 -13.33 -19.12 1.96
C TRP A 232 -13.85 -19.64 3.30
N LYS A 233 -15.15 -19.95 3.38
CA LYS A 233 -15.77 -20.53 4.57
C LYS A 233 -15.13 -21.86 4.97
N LYS A 234 -14.89 -22.75 4.00
CA LYS A 234 -14.22 -24.03 4.25
C LYS A 234 -12.81 -23.81 4.84
N LEU A 235 -12.04 -22.84 4.33
CA LEU A 235 -10.73 -22.49 4.87
C LEU A 235 -10.82 -21.92 6.29
N ALA A 236 -11.75 -21.00 6.53
CA ALA A 236 -11.94 -20.36 7.83
C ALA A 236 -12.28 -21.40 8.91
N VAL A 237 -13.24 -22.30 8.64
CA VAL A 237 -13.64 -23.40 9.55
C VAL A 237 -12.46 -24.32 9.83
N ARG A 238 -11.74 -24.77 8.80
CA ARG A 238 -10.56 -25.65 8.94
C ARG A 238 -9.46 -25.00 9.79
N ASN A 239 -9.13 -23.75 9.52
CA ASN A 239 -8.07 -23.04 10.26
C ASN A 239 -8.46 -22.78 11.71
N LYS A 240 -9.72 -22.48 11.99
CA LYS A 240 -10.24 -22.34 13.35
C LYS A 240 -10.15 -23.65 14.12
N ALA A 241 -10.58 -24.77 13.52
CA ALA A 241 -10.47 -26.09 14.12
C ALA A 241 -9.02 -26.46 14.44
N THR A 242 -8.10 -26.26 13.48
CA THR A 242 -6.66 -26.50 13.67
C THR A 242 -6.08 -25.62 14.78
N SER A 243 -6.46 -24.34 14.84
CA SER A 243 -5.99 -23.42 15.89
C SER A 243 -6.43 -23.88 17.27
N LEU A 244 -7.70 -24.31 17.43
CA LEU A 244 -8.24 -24.82 18.69
C LEU A 244 -7.58 -26.14 19.11
N GLU A 245 -7.25 -27.03 18.17
CA GLU A 245 -6.54 -28.28 18.45
C GLU A 245 -5.11 -27.99 18.96
N LEU A 246 -4.40 -27.07 18.31
CA LEU A 246 -3.06 -26.63 18.75
C LEU A 246 -3.12 -25.91 20.11
N GLU A 247 -4.18 -25.14 20.40
CA GLU A 247 -4.38 -24.53 21.72
C GLU A 247 -4.56 -25.60 22.81
N LYS A 248 -5.38 -26.64 22.54
CA LYS A 248 -5.55 -27.77 23.46
C LYS A 248 -4.25 -28.56 23.67
N GLN A 249 -3.44 -28.72 22.61
CA GLN A 249 -2.12 -29.37 22.72
C GLN A 249 -1.18 -28.56 23.60
N LEU A 250 -1.13 -27.23 23.42
CA LEU A 250 -0.35 -26.31 24.26
C LEU A 250 -0.75 -26.42 25.74
N ASP A 251 -2.06 -26.44 26.04
CA ASP A 251 -2.57 -26.60 27.40
C ASP A 251 -2.08 -27.92 27.99
N LYS A 252 -2.19 -29.05 27.27
CA LYS A 252 -1.72 -30.36 27.72
C LYS A 252 -0.21 -30.38 27.97
N SER A 253 0.57 -29.83 27.05
CA SER A 253 2.03 -29.76 27.17
C SER A 253 2.45 -28.87 28.36
N LEU A 254 1.73 -27.79 28.60
CA LEU A 254 1.99 -26.89 29.73
C LEU A 254 1.74 -27.57 31.08
N VAL A 255 0.57 -28.22 31.24
CA VAL A 255 0.18 -28.82 32.54
C VAL A 255 0.90 -30.14 32.85
N ALA A 256 1.52 -30.76 31.85
CA ALA A 256 2.37 -31.93 32.01
C ALA A 256 3.73 -31.60 32.64
N ASP A 257 4.16 -30.35 32.59
CA ASP A 257 5.44 -29.90 33.16
C ASP A 257 5.21 -29.26 34.53
N GLU A 258 5.79 -29.84 35.57
CA GLU A 258 5.59 -29.39 36.96
C GLU A 258 5.99 -27.93 37.21
N ARG A 259 6.90 -27.38 36.42
CA ARG A 259 7.31 -25.97 36.49
C ARG A 259 6.15 -24.99 36.27
N PHE A 260 5.10 -25.47 35.62
CA PHE A 260 3.92 -24.68 35.27
C PHE A 260 2.66 -25.04 36.08
N SER A 261 2.78 -25.79 37.17
CA SER A 261 1.66 -26.24 38.03
C SER A 261 0.71 -25.11 38.43
N ARG A 262 1.22 -23.88 38.63
CA ARG A 262 0.43 -22.66 38.94
C ARG A 262 -0.55 -22.27 37.83
N TYR A 263 -0.37 -22.73 36.62
CA TYR A 263 -1.24 -22.42 35.49
C TYR A 263 -2.27 -23.52 35.21
N LYS A 264 -2.29 -24.59 35.99
CA LYS A 264 -3.27 -25.67 35.85
C LYS A 264 -4.66 -25.16 36.22
N ALA A 265 -5.63 -25.33 35.34
CA ALA A 265 -6.99 -24.95 35.62
C ALA A 265 -7.62 -25.86 36.67
N GLN A 266 -8.32 -25.27 37.66
CA GLN A 266 -9.21 -26.01 38.53
C GLN A 266 -10.47 -26.31 37.74
N LYS A 267 -10.68 -27.60 37.37
CA LYS A 267 -11.88 -28.02 36.64
C LYS A 267 -13.07 -27.98 37.60
N GLN A 268 -13.74 -26.85 37.72
CA GLN A 268 -15.05 -26.76 38.31
C GLN A 268 -16.05 -27.23 37.26
N MET A 269 -16.67 -28.41 37.45
CA MET A 269 -17.76 -28.90 36.59
C MET A 269 -18.97 -28.01 36.84
N ASP A 270 -19.27 -27.13 35.90
CA ASP A 270 -20.57 -26.51 35.76
C ASP A 270 -21.49 -27.47 34.97
N LEU A 271 -22.73 -27.57 35.39
CA LEU A 271 -23.72 -28.51 34.82
C LEU A 271 -24.00 -28.26 33.33
N PHE A 272 -23.58 -27.09 32.81
CA PHE A 272 -23.90 -26.61 31.47
C PHE A 272 -22.67 -26.54 30.52
N THR A 273 -21.47 -26.75 31.03
CA THR A 273 -20.25 -26.68 30.19
C THR A 273 -19.84 -28.08 29.72
N PRO A 274 -19.88 -28.38 28.41
CA PRO A 274 -19.40 -29.67 27.90
C PRO A 274 -17.96 -29.95 28.36
N VAL A 275 -17.70 -31.17 28.80
CA VAL A 275 -16.36 -31.59 29.27
C VAL A 275 -15.25 -31.30 28.22
N GLU A 276 -15.60 -31.30 26.95
CA GLU A 276 -14.73 -31.03 25.81
C GLU A 276 -14.31 -29.56 25.70
N GLU A 277 -15.02 -28.63 26.35
CA GLU A 277 -14.73 -27.20 26.37
C GLU A 277 -13.91 -26.76 27.60
N LEU A 278 -13.69 -27.67 28.57
CA LEU A 278 -12.93 -27.36 29.76
C LEU A 278 -11.42 -27.24 29.43
N LYS A 279 -10.88 -26.04 29.61
CA LYS A 279 -9.45 -25.78 29.43
C LYS A 279 -8.64 -26.50 30.50
N ASP A 280 -7.49 -27.05 30.10
CA ASP A 280 -6.53 -27.66 31.02
C ASP A 280 -5.65 -26.61 31.71
N SER A 281 -5.50 -25.44 31.11
CA SER A 281 -4.71 -24.33 31.67
C SER A 281 -5.48 -23.01 31.81
N THR A 282 -5.00 -22.12 32.68
CA THR A 282 -5.52 -20.78 32.86
C THR A 282 -4.86 -19.76 31.90
N VAL A 283 -3.97 -20.22 31.04
CA VAL A 283 -3.22 -19.35 30.12
C VAL A 283 -4.08 -18.99 28.91
N LYS A 284 -4.19 -17.69 28.64
CA LYS A 284 -4.77 -17.21 27.39
C LYS A 284 -3.64 -17.05 26.35
N TRP A 285 -3.48 -18.06 25.47
CA TRP A 285 -2.40 -18.13 24.48
C TRP A 285 -2.43 -16.99 23.43
N SER A 286 -3.58 -16.36 23.22
CA SER A 286 -3.70 -15.15 22.40
C SER A 286 -3.14 -13.89 23.08
N SER A 287 -2.84 -13.93 24.41
CA SER A 287 -2.31 -12.80 25.18
C SER A 287 -0.78 -12.80 25.23
N PRO A 288 -0.06 -11.91 24.52
CA PRO A 288 1.41 -11.87 24.52
C PRO A 288 2.00 -11.68 25.92
N THR A 289 1.31 -10.95 26.78
CA THR A 289 1.75 -10.68 28.15
C THR A 289 1.72 -11.93 29.03
N GLN A 290 0.66 -12.73 28.93
CA GLN A 290 0.58 -14.00 29.67
C GLN A 290 1.58 -15.02 29.14
N VAL A 291 1.69 -15.17 27.84
CA VAL A 291 2.64 -16.05 27.20
C VAL A 291 4.09 -15.70 27.56
N LEU A 292 4.42 -14.41 27.59
CA LEU A 292 5.74 -13.95 28.02
C LEU A 292 6.05 -14.38 29.46
N LYS A 293 5.08 -14.29 30.38
CA LYS A 293 5.25 -14.75 31.78
C LYS A 293 5.51 -16.25 31.85
N VAL A 294 4.81 -17.05 31.04
CA VAL A 294 5.02 -18.49 30.93
C VAL A 294 6.44 -18.78 30.42
N PHE A 295 6.83 -18.17 29.31
CA PHE A 295 8.11 -18.48 28.66
C PHE A 295 9.35 -17.96 29.42
N ARG A 296 9.20 -16.94 30.26
CA ARG A 296 10.29 -16.52 31.17
C ARG A 296 10.65 -17.56 32.22
N THR A 297 9.79 -18.54 32.47
CA THR A 297 10.15 -19.72 33.27
C THR A 297 11.15 -20.62 32.55
N LEU A 298 11.14 -20.65 31.22
CA LEU A 298 12.06 -21.41 30.37
C LEU A 298 13.29 -20.60 29.94
N VAL A 299 13.08 -19.32 29.67
CA VAL A 299 14.07 -18.38 29.13
C VAL A 299 13.91 -17.06 29.90
N PRO A 300 14.59 -16.89 31.05
CA PRO A 300 14.42 -15.73 31.94
C PRO A 300 14.70 -14.39 31.26
N GLU A 301 15.64 -14.34 30.33
CA GLU A 301 16.06 -13.18 29.58
C GLU A 301 15.11 -12.79 28.43
N LEU A 302 14.01 -13.52 28.21
CA LEU A 302 13.10 -13.26 27.10
C LEU A 302 12.39 -11.89 27.24
N GLU A 303 12.60 -11.03 26.26
CA GLU A 303 12.04 -9.67 26.26
C GLU A 303 10.60 -9.61 25.75
N SER A 304 10.22 -10.53 24.83
CA SER A 304 8.91 -10.52 24.17
C SER A 304 8.53 -11.91 23.65
N ALA A 305 7.25 -12.25 23.72
CA ALA A 305 6.68 -13.48 23.14
C ALA A 305 6.43 -13.41 21.63
N ASN A 306 7.06 -12.47 20.95
CA ASN A 306 6.92 -12.34 19.50
C ASN A 306 7.73 -13.44 18.77
N GLY A 307 7.22 -13.93 17.62
CA GLY A 307 7.81 -15.07 16.91
C GLY A 307 9.30 -14.91 16.58
N LYS A 308 9.77 -13.69 16.29
CA LYS A 308 11.18 -13.41 15.99
C LYS A 308 12.08 -13.61 17.21
N LYS A 309 11.61 -13.20 18.39
CA LYS A 309 12.34 -13.38 19.67
C LYS A 309 12.27 -14.81 20.18
N LEU A 310 11.24 -15.56 19.82
CA LEU A 310 11.06 -16.98 20.18
C LEU A 310 11.80 -17.93 19.24
N ALA A 311 12.01 -17.57 17.99
CA ALA A 311 12.62 -18.43 16.97
C ALA A 311 13.96 -19.09 17.40
N PRO A 312 14.91 -18.43 18.09
CA PRO A 312 16.16 -19.06 18.56
C PRO A 312 15.97 -20.17 19.59
N TYR A 313 14.83 -20.18 20.27
CA TYR A 313 14.50 -21.14 21.32
C TYR A 313 13.58 -22.27 20.85
N ARG A 314 13.11 -22.22 19.61
CA ARG A 314 12.16 -23.15 19.00
C ARG A 314 12.57 -24.62 19.16
N TYR A 315 13.85 -24.95 18.93
CA TYR A 315 14.36 -26.31 19.02
C TYR A 315 14.91 -26.68 20.40
N LYS A 316 14.94 -25.72 21.34
CA LYS A 316 15.41 -25.94 22.72
C LYS A 316 14.26 -26.29 23.66
N HIS A 317 13.06 -25.82 23.39
CA HIS A 317 11.89 -25.98 24.23
C HIS A 317 10.66 -26.32 23.38
N ASN A 318 10.14 -27.53 23.53
CA ASN A 318 9.00 -28.03 22.75
C ASN A 318 7.76 -27.11 22.86
N LEU A 319 7.47 -26.60 24.06
CA LEU A 319 6.34 -25.68 24.29
C LEU A 319 6.46 -24.38 23.48
N ILE A 320 7.67 -23.90 23.22
CA ILE A 320 7.89 -22.71 22.36
C ILE A 320 7.64 -23.06 20.88
N ASP A 321 8.06 -24.23 20.42
CA ASP A 321 7.78 -24.68 19.04
C ASP A 321 6.29 -24.86 18.80
N GLU A 322 5.58 -25.51 19.73
CA GLU A 322 4.13 -25.66 19.68
C GLU A 322 3.41 -24.31 19.67
N TYR A 323 3.84 -23.35 20.50
CA TYR A 323 3.28 -22.01 20.50
C TYR A 323 3.50 -21.25 19.19
N ILE A 324 4.67 -21.38 18.57
CA ILE A 324 4.93 -20.76 17.27
C ILE A 324 3.98 -21.33 16.22
N LYS A 325 3.78 -22.65 16.18
CA LYS A 325 2.83 -23.32 15.29
C LYS A 325 1.39 -22.86 15.53
N TYR A 326 0.99 -22.75 16.81
CA TYR A 326 -0.31 -22.22 17.20
C TYR A 326 -0.48 -20.77 16.70
N LYS A 327 0.49 -19.88 16.96
CA LYS A 327 0.41 -18.48 16.54
C LYS A 327 0.31 -18.29 15.04
N GLU A 328 0.96 -19.13 14.24
CA GLU A 328 0.84 -19.12 12.79
C GLU A 328 -0.61 -19.42 12.37
N LYS A 329 -1.25 -20.41 12.98
CA LYS A 329 -2.65 -20.80 12.67
C LYS A 329 -3.67 -19.85 13.29
N ASP A 330 -3.46 -19.38 14.51
CA ASP A 330 -4.28 -18.36 15.17
C ASP A 330 -4.34 -17.05 14.36
N LYS A 331 -3.19 -16.61 13.83
CA LYS A 331 -3.15 -15.45 12.92
C LYS A 331 -3.99 -15.66 11.66
N LEU A 332 -3.91 -16.85 11.05
CA LEU A 332 -4.72 -17.16 9.87
C LEU A 332 -6.20 -17.22 10.20
N SER A 333 -6.57 -17.81 11.34
CA SER A 333 -7.96 -17.90 11.79
C SER A 333 -8.54 -16.54 12.17
N SER A 334 -7.77 -15.65 12.79
CA SER A 334 -8.23 -14.34 13.24
C SER A 334 -8.28 -13.30 12.11
N ALA A 335 -7.25 -13.26 11.25
CA ALA A 335 -7.17 -12.27 10.17
C ALA A 335 -7.97 -12.66 8.92
N PHE A 336 -8.05 -13.96 8.61
CA PHE A 336 -8.68 -14.50 7.41
C PHE A 336 -9.79 -15.52 7.74
N GLY A 337 -10.42 -15.38 8.90
CA GLY A 337 -11.58 -16.16 9.33
C GLY A 337 -12.90 -15.52 8.95
N GLU A 338 -13.92 -15.74 9.78
CA GLU A 338 -15.28 -15.21 9.57
C GLU A 338 -15.31 -13.67 9.56
N ASN A 339 -14.45 -13.00 10.33
CA ASN A 339 -14.37 -11.54 10.36
C ASN A 339 -14.01 -10.93 8.98
N PHE A 340 -13.44 -11.72 8.07
CA PHE A 340 -13.12 -11.24 6.73
C PHE A 340 -14.39 -10.89 5.91
N TYR A 341 -15.52 -11.48 6.23
CA TYR A 341 -16.79 -11.17 5.56
C TYR A 341 -17.29 -9.74 5.83
N THR A 342 -16.82 -9.07 6.86
CA THR A 342 -17.14 -7.65 7.11
C THR A 342 -16.66 -6.73 5.99
N PHE A 343 -15.70 -7.20 5.17
CA PHE A 343 -15.17 -6.47 4.03
C PHE A 343 -15.87 -6.82 2.70
N LEU A 344 -16.84 -7.75 2.74
CA LEU A 344 -17.54 -8.19 1.56
C LEU A 344 -18.69 -7.22 1.23
N SER A 345 -18.65 -6.62 0.06
CA SER A 345 -19.71 -5.78 -0.45
C SER A 345 -20.90 -6.63 -0.96
N ALA A 346 -22.06 -6.01 -1.18
CA ALA A 346 -23.28 -6.68 -1.65
C ALA A 346 -23.10 -7.42 -3.00
N ASP A 347 -22.18 -6.95 -3.85
CA ASP A 347 -21.80 -7.57 -5.12
C ASP A 347 -20.76 -8.70 -4.99
N LYS A 348 -20.55 -9.21 -3.77
CA LYS A 348 -19.57 -10.27 -3.42
C LYS A 348 -18.12 -9.93 -3.72
N LYS A 349 -17.80 -8.66 -3.80
CA LYS A 349 -16.43 -8.18 -4.01
C LYS A 349 -15.80 -7.74 -2.70
N VAL A 350 -14.50 -7.98 -2.60
CA VAL A 350 -13.63 -7.42 -1.56
C VAL A 350 -12.85 -6.26 -2.16
N ARG A 351 -12.98 -5.11 -1.53
CA ARG A 351 -12.31 -3.88 -1.91
C ARG A 351 -11.34 -3.45 -0.81
N THR A 352 -10.14 -3.09 -1.20
CA THR A 352 -9.13 -2.57 -0.26
C THR A 352 -8.98 -1.07 -0.43
N ASN A 353 -8.51 -0.39 0.59
CA ASN A 353 -8.09 1.01 0.50
C ASN A 353 -6.56 1.09 0.38
N PHE A 354 -6.05 1.72 -0.68
CA PHE A 354 -4.62 1.93 -0.85
C PHE A 354 -4.16 3.24 -0.22
N THR A 355 -3.15 3.18 0.65
CA THR A 355 -2.31 4.34 0.93
C THR A 355 -1.27 4.43 -0.18
N GLN A 356 -1.48 5.37 -1.11
CA GLN A 356 -0.71 5.45 -2.34
C GLN A 356 0.75 5.79 -2.14
N ILE A 357 1.08 6.57 -1.09
CA ILE A 357 2.45 7.06 -0.83
C ILE A 357 2.83 6.78 0.62
N LEU A 358 3.77 5.86 0.81
CA LEU A 358 4.55 5.68 2.05
C LEU A 358 5.89 6.41 1.93
N ASP A 359 6.67 6.50 3.00
CA ASP A 359 7.97 7.20 3.05
C ASP A 359 8.97 6.77 1.95
N THR A 360 8.90 5.53 1.51
CA THR A 360 9.73 5.02 0.40
C THR A 360 9.09 5.23 -0.97
N GLY A 361 7.87 5.76 -1.04
CA GLY A 361 7.06 5.79 -2.27
C GLY A 361 6.26 4.52 -2.55
N ARG A 362 6.46 3.44 -1.76
CA ARG A 362 5.64 2.23 -1.87
C ARG A 362 4.18 2.50 -1.50
N VAL A 363 3.31 1.57 -1.88
CA VAL A 363 1.91 1.55 -1.49
C VAL A 363 1.67 0.56 -0.36
N SER A 364 0.65 0.80 0.44
CA SER A 364 0.10 -0.20 1.37
C SER A 364 -1.39 -0.32 1.19
N SER A 365 -1.94 -1.47 1.56
CA SER A 365 -3.37 -1.72 1.52
C SER A 365 -3.93 -1.95 2.92
N SER A 366 -5.18 -1.54 3.15
CA SER A 366 -5.89 -1.66 4.42
C SER A 366 -7.38 -1.88 4.18
N GLU A 367 -8.06 -2.45 5.15
CA GLU A 367 -9.51 -2.62 5.18
C GLU A 367 -10.12 -3.33 3.96
N PRO A 368 -9.71 -4.59 3.69
CA PRO A 368 -8.68 -5.40 4.33
C PRO A 368 -7.30 -5.20 3.72
N ASN A 369 -6.24 -5.61 4.44
CA ASN A 369 -4.90 -5.61 3.86
C ASN A 369 -4.72 -6.78 2.88
N MET A 370 -5.02 -6.54 1.61
CA MET A 370 -4.91 -7.54 0.54
C MET A 370 -3.47 -7.95 0.22
N GLN A 371 -2.48 -7.09 0.51
CA GLN A 371 -1.06 -7.40 0.33
C GLN A 371 -0.54 -8.42 1.37
N GLN A 372 -1.30 -8.68 2.45
CA GLN A 372 -0.97 -9.68 3.47
C GLN A 372 -1.74 -11.00 3.29
N ILE A 373 -2.60 -11.11 2.29
CA ILE A 373 -3.21 -12.41 1.94
C ILE A 373 -2.09 -13.40 1.68
N PRO A 374 -2.06 -14.56 2.37
CA PRO A 374 -1.00 -15.54 2.19
C PRO A 374 -0.81 -15.89 0.72
N ALA A 375 0.45 -15.92 0.28
CA ALA A 375 0.80 -16.26 -1.11
C ALA A 375 0.57 -17.76 -1.43
N THR A 376 0.05 -18.53 -0.46
CA THR A 376 -0.35 -19.92 -0.68
C THR A 376 -1.60 -19.96 -1.55
N ASN A 377 -1.63 -20.88 -2.50
CA ASN A 377 -2.75 -21.05 -3.42
C ASN A 377 -4.10 -21.22 -2.72
N GLU A 378 -4.14 -21.76 -1.51
CA GLU A 378 -5.38 -21.96 -0.77
C GLU A 378 -6.19 -20.69 -0.54
N TYR A 379 -5.54 -19.57 -0.15
CA TYR A 379 -6.22 -18.30 0.12
C TYR A 379 -6.46 -17.49 -1.15
N ARG A 380 -5.44 -17.39 -2.00
CA ARG A 380 -5.56 -16.61 -3.23
C ARG A 380 -6.54 -17.23 -4.20
N ASN A 381 -6.61 -18.56 -4.30
CA ASN A 381 -7.56 -19.26 -5.17
C ASN A 381 -9.04 -19.06 -4.77
N CYS A 382 -9.33 -18.51 -3.58
CA CYS A 382 -10.69 -18.10 -3.23
C CYS A 382 -11.12 -16.80 -3.95
N PHE A 383 -10.21 -16.07 -4.56
CA PHE A 383 -10.56 -14.93 -5.40
C PHE A 383 -10.63 -15.37 -6.85
N ILE A 384 -11.81 -15.24 -7.44
CA ILE A 384 -12.15 -15.78 -8.75
C ILE A 384 -12.36 -14.67 -9.78
N ALA A 385 -12.07 -14.97 -11.05
CA ALA A 385 -12.44 -14.09 -12.15
C ALA A 385 -13.96 -14.15 -12.41
N PRO A 386 -14.57 -13.09 -12.98
CA PRO A 386 -15.95 -13.15 -13.47
C PRO A 386 -16.14 -14.26 -14.50
N GLU A 387 -17.38 -14.72 -14.65
CA GLU A 387 -17.71 -15.71 -15.70
C GLU A 387 -17.30 -15.18 -17.09
N GLY A 388 -16.66 -16.02 -17.90
CA GLY A 388 -16.12 -15.64 -19.20
C GLY A 388 -14.80 -14.87 -19.17
N TYR A 389 -14.24 -14.61 -17.98
CA TYR A 389 -12.99 -13.88 -17.77
C TYR A 389 -11.92 -14.75 -17.10
N VAL A 390 -10.67 -14.31 -17.21
CA VAL A 390 -9.52 -14.88 -16.53
C VAL A 390 -8.66 -13.78 -15.93
N PHE A 391 -7.86 -14.13 -14.93
CA PHE A 391 -6.77 -13.28 -14.48
C PHE A 391 -5.60 -13.33 -15.46
N VAL A 392 -5.04 -12.17 -15.73
CA VAL A 392 -3.72 -12.01 -16.34
C VAL A 392 -2.88 -11.24 -15.33
N SER A 393 -1.96 -11.95 -14.69
CA SER A 393 -1.11 -11.44 -13.62
C SER A 393 0.33 -11.36 -14.08
N SER A 394 0.97 -10.21 -13.85
CA SER A 394 2.36 -9.97 -14.25
C SER A 394 3.18 -9.46 -13.07
N ASP A 395 4.38 -10.03 -12.87
CA ASP A 395 5.28 -9.74 -11.75
C ASP A 395 6.70 -9.47 -12.29
N TYR A 396 7.44 -8.54 -11.69
CA TYR A 396 8.81 -8.29 -12.09
C TYR A 396 9.79 -9.34 -11.54
N SER A 397 10.65 -9.85 -12.39
CA SER A 397 11.68 -10.81 -11.98
C SER A 397 12.82 -10.13 -11.22
N SER A 398 12.85 -10.29 -9.89
CA SER A 398 13.92 -9.73 -9.02
C SER A 398 14.11 -8.21 -9.17
N GLN A 399 13.02 -7.44 -9.18
CA GLN A 399 12.98 -6.01 -9.44
C GLN A 399 14.07 -5.21 -8.67
N GLU A 400 14.13 -5.36 -7.34
CA GLU A 400 15.06 -4.58 -6.51
C GLU A 400 16.53 -4.93 -6.77
N LEU A 401 16.84 -6.18 -7.12
CA LEU A 401 18.21 -6.58 -7.49
C LEU A 401 18.64 -5.96 -8.82
N ASN A 402 17.73 -5.85 -9.78
CA ASN A 402 17.97 -5.11 -11.01
C ASN A 402 18.25 -3.62 -10.75
N VAL A 403 17.50 -3.01 -9.82
CA VAL A 403 17.74 -1.62 -9.39
C VAL A 403 19.11 -1.47 -8.72
N ILE A 404 19.53 -2.44 -7.89
CA ILE A 404 20.86 -2.46 -7.27
C ILE A 404 21.95 -2.63 -8.34
N ALA A 405 21.77 -3.56 -9.28
CA ALA A 405 22.72 -3.78 -10.37
C ALA A 405 22.92 -2.52 -11.22
N TYR A 406 21.83 -1.87 -11.58
CA TYR A 406 21.85 -0.61 -12.34
C TYR A 406 22.50 0.53 -11.56
N GLY A 407 22.18 0.70 -10.28
CA GLY A 407 22.74 1.78 -9.45
C GLY A 407 24.20 1.57 -9.10
N SER A 408 24.63 0.34 -8.81
CA SER A 408 26.00 0.01 -8.43
C SER A 408 26.94 -0.16 -9.63
N GLN A 409 26.40 -0.50 -10.80
CA GLN A 409 27.19 -0.93 -11.98
C GLN A 409 28.15 -2.09 -11.63
N ASP A 410 27.68 -3.02 -10.78
CA ASP A 410 28.46 -4.19 -10.39
C ASP A 410 28.53 -5.19 -11.56
N PRO A 411 29.74 -5.56 -12.05
CA PRO A 411 29.88 -6.38 -13.25
C PRO A 411 29.35 -7.79 -13.08
N VAL A 412 29.38 -8.34 -11.86
CA VAL A 412 28.87 -9.71 -11.59
C VAL A 412 27.34 -9.73 -11.68
N PHE A 413 26.68 -8.73 -11.05
CA PHE A 413 25.23 -8.61 -11.09
C PHE A 413 24.74 -8.34 -12.53
N LEU A 414 25.40 -7.42 -13.26
CA LEU A 414 25.03 -7.11 -14.64
C LEU A 414 25.19 -8.34 -15.55
N LYS A 415 26.33 -9.03 -15.46
CA LYS A 415 26.60 -10.22 -16.28
C LYS A 415 25.60 -11.36 -15.99
N ALA A 416 25.26 -11.59 -14.72
CA ALA A 416 24.29 -12.62 -14.34
C ALA A 416 22.90 -12.28 -14.90
N LEU A 417 22.49 -11.01 -14.88
CA LEU A 417 21.21 -10.57 -15.45
C LEU A 417 21.22 -10.64 -16.99
N GLU A 418 22.30 -10.26 -17.65
CA GLU A 418 22.47 -10.37 -19.12
C GLU A 418 22.38 -11.81 -19.61
N ASN A 419 22.94 -12.75 -18.84
CA ASN A 419 22.91 -14.18 -19.16
C ASN A 419 21.62 -14.88 -18.67
N ASN A 420 20.70 -14.16 -18.05
CA ASN A 420 19.49 -14.72 -17.42
C ASN A 420 19.77 -15.80 -16.36
N GLU A 421 20.87 -15.66 -15.61
CA GLU A 421 21.28 -16.56 -14.54
C GLU A 421 20.50 -16.29 -13.25
N ASP A 422 20.32 -17.31 -12.37
CA ASP A 422 19.71 -17.10 -11.05
C ASP A 422 20.67 -16.32 -10.14
N LEU A 423 20.49 -15.01 -10.05
CA LEU A 423 21.38 -14.08 -9.36
C LEU A 423 21.61 -14.45 -7.88
N HIS A 424 20.60 -14.98 -7.19
CA HIS A 424 20.78 -15.44 -5.81
C HIS A 424 21.72 -16.65 -5.70
N SER A 425 21.67 -17.56 -6.68
CA SER A 425 22.59 -18.71 -6.73
C SER A 425 24.00 -18.29 -7.12
N VAL A 426 24.14 -17.35 -8.06
CA VAL A 426 25.45 -16.75 -8.40
C VAL A 426 26.08 -16.07 -7.18
N CYS A 427 25.30 -15.30 -6.42
CA CYS A 427 25.78 -14.71 -5.18
C CYS A 427 26.15 -15.79 -4.13
N ALA A 428 25.39 -16.88 -4.02
CA ALA A 428 25.69 -17.97 -3.09
C ALA A 428 26.98 -18.70 -3.45
N GLU A 429 27.21 -18.96 -4.74
CA GLU A 429 28.47 -19.54 -5.22
C GLU A 429 29.68 -18.70 -4.81
N LEU A 430 29.62 -17.38 -5.01
CA LEU A 430 30.73 -16.48 -4.68
C LEU A 430 30.95 -16.28 -3.18
N VAL A 431 29.88 -16.29 -2.38
CA VAL A 431 29.96 -16.09 -0.93
C VAL A 431 30.36 -17.36 -0.20
N PHE A 432 29.86 -18.52 -0.62
CA PHE A 432 30.10 -19.80 0.05
C PHE A 432 31.19 -20.66 -0.61
N GLY A 433 31.57 -20.40 -1.87
CA GLY A 433 32.67 -21.08 -2.56
C GLY A 433 32.57 -22.61 -2.53
N ASP A 434 33.58 -23.29 -1.98
CA ASP A 434 33.64 -24.76 -1.92
C ASP A 434 32.42 -25.38 -1.23
N VAL A 435 31.79 -24.71 -0.27
CA VAL A 435 30.58 -25.22 0.41
C VAL A 435 29.43 -25.32 -0.60
N TRP A 436 29.29 -24.31 -1.46
CA TRP A 436 28.30 -24.32 -2.54
C TRP A 436 28.59 -25.43 -3.55
N ASN A 437 29.84 -25.51 -4.03
CA ASN A 437 30.23 -26.49 -5.05
C ASN A 437 30.02 -27.95 -4.58
N LYS A 438 30.30 -28.25 -3.30
CA LYS A 438 30.09 -29.57 -2.71
C LYS A 438 28.63 -29.91 -2.42
N ALA A 439 27.75 -28.91 -2.43
CA ALA A 439 26.32 -29.09 -2.16
C ALA A 439 25.50 -29.40 -3.42
N ALA A 440 26.12 -29.47 -4.59
CA ALA A 440 25.47 -29.84 -5.84
C ALA A 440 25.07 -31.32 -5.82
N GLU A 441 23.80 -31.60 -6.11
CA GLU A 441 23.28 -32.95 -6.33
C GLU A 441 23.45 -33.36 -7.80
N PRO A 442 23.41 -34.67 -8.12
CA PRO A 442 23.38 -35.11 -9.52
C PRO A 442 22.26 -34.36 -10.28
N ASP A 443 22.55 -34.01 -11.52
CA ASP A 443 21.62 -33.29 -12.40
C ASP A 443 21.22 -31.85 -11.97
N CYS A 444 22.05 -31.19 -11.18
CA CYS A 444 21.83 -29.84 -10.71
C CYS A 444 21.70 -28.81 -11.86
N ASP A 445 20.54 -28.19 -11.99
CA ASP A 445 20.24 -27.18 -13.03
C ASP A 445 21.20 -25.98 -12.96
N TYR A 446 21.61 -25.58 -11.75
CA TYR A 446 22.57 -24.49 -11.59
C TYR A 446 23.96 -24.84 -12.15
N VAL A 447 24.43 -26.06 -11.96
CA VAL A 447 25.73 -26.48 -12.51
C VAL A 447 25.66 -26.56 -14.04
N LYS A 448 24.51 -26.98 -14.59
CA LYS A 448 24.31 -27.14 -16.04
C LYS A 448 24.12 -25.80 -16.77
N ALA A 449 23.27 -24.94 -16.21
CA ALA A 449 22.78 -23.75 -16.92
C ALA A 449 22.74 -22.46 -16.08
N LYS A 450 23.30 -22.47 -14.86
CA LYS A 450 23.21 -21.35 -13.90
C LYS A 450 21.77 -20.99 -13.52
N GLU A 451 20.83 -21.88 -13.73
CA GLU A 451 19.42 -21.72 -13.37
C GLU A 451 19.17 -22.09 -11.90
N LYS A 452 18.00 -21.68 -11.40
CA LYS A 452 17.55 -22.04 -10.05
C LYS A 452 17.33 -23.55 -9.95
N CYS A 453 18.11 -24.23 -9.13
CA CYS A 453 18.02 -25.68 -8.92
C CYS A 453 17.19 -26.09 -7.69
N ASN A 454 16.87 -27.39 -7.62
CA ASN A 454 16.11 -28.01 -6.53
C ASN A 454 16.97 -28.72 -5.47
N CYS A 455 18.30 -28.70 -5.58
CA CYS A 455 19.21 -29.31 -4.61
C CYS A 455 18.95 -28.78 -3.20
N LYS A 456 18.85 -29.69 -2.21
CA LYS A 456 18.44 -29.36 -0.84
C LYS A 456 19.35 -28.31 -0.18
N GLU A 457 20.66 -28.53 -0.23
CA GLU A 457 21.61 -27.58 0.39
C GLU A 457 21.79 -26.30 -0.42
N HIS A 458 21.77 -26.35 -1.76
CA HIS A 458 21.74 -25.14 -2.59
C HIS A 458 20.54 -24.24 -2.25
N LYS A 459 19.35 -24.82 -2.08
CA LYS A 459 18.13 -24.10 -1.70
C LYS A 459 18.28 -23.39 -0.35
N LYS A 460 18.97 -24.03 0.61
CA LYS A 460 19.25 -23.45 1.93
C LYS A 460 20.24 -22.27 1.82
N LEU A 461 21.38 -22.49 1.16
CA LEU A 461 22.42 -21.47 0.96
C LEU A 461 21.90 -20.29 0.15
N ARG A 462 21.15 -20.56 -0.92
CA ARG A 462 20.46 -19.56 -1.73
C ARG A 462 19.51 -18.70 -0.89
N THR A 463 18.75 -19.31 0.03
CA THR A 463 17.84 -18.59 0.93
C THR A 463 18.61 -17.69 1.90
N GLN A 464 19.75 -18.15 2.41
CA GLN A 464 20.62 -17.32 3.25
C GLN A 464 21.14 -16.10 2.49
N VAL A 465 21.65 -16.28 1.26
CA VAL A 465 22.14 -15.19 0.42
C VAL A 465 21.01 -14.25 0.00
N LYS A 466 19.82 -14.77 -0.29
CA LYS A 466 18.65 -13.92 -0.52
C LYS A 466 18.40 -12.99 0.66
N THR A 467 18.52 -13.50 1.88
CA THR A 467 18.40 -12.68 3.11
C THR A 467 19.52 -11.64 3.21
N ILE A 468 20.76 -12.00 2.82
CA ILE A 468 21.91 -11.09 2.81
C ILE A 468 21.71 -9.99 1.76
N ASN A 469 21.36 -10.34 0.52
CA ASN A 469 21.16 -9.40 -0.57
C ASN A 469 20.15 -8.30 -0.19
N PHE A 470 18.96 -8.69 0.27
CA PHE A 470 17.95 -7.71 0.69
C PHE A 470 18.31 -7.03 2.01
N GLY A 471 18.87 -7.77 2.96
CA GLY A 471 19.25 -7.23 4.26
C GLY A 471 20.28 -6.11 4.15
N LEU A 472 21.33 -6.31 3.38
CA LEU A 472 22.38 -5.31 3.18
C LEU A 472 21.89 -4.10 2.39
N ALA A 473 21.08 -4.32 1.36
CA ALA A 473 20.40 -3.24 0.63
C ALA A 473 19.54 -2.36 1.56
N TYR A 474 19.01 -2.94 2.64
CA TYR A 474 18.22 -2.23 3.65
C TYR A 474 19.03 -1.77 4.87
N GLY A 475 20.36 -1.80 4.78
CA GLY A 475 21.24 -1.35 5.84
C GLY A 475 21.26 -2.27 7.08
N MET A 476 21.02 -3.57 6.89
CA MET A 476 21.09 -4.58 7.95
C MET A 476 22.52 -4.72 8.46
N GLY A 477 22.72 -4.51 9.77
CA GLY A 477 24.01 -4.75 10.42
C GLY A 477 24.20 -6.21 10.84
N PRO A 478 25.45 -6.57 11.27
CA PRO A 478 25.81 -7.95 11.62
C PRO A 478 24.95 -8.60 12.71
N LYS A 479 24.54 -7.84 13.74
CA LYS A 479 23.67 -8.34 14.82
C LYS A 479 22.32 -8.77 14.27
N LYS A 480 21.70 -7.95 13.42
CA LYS A 480 20.41 -8.30 12.82
C LYS A 480 20.51 -9.47 11.86
N LEU A 481 21.60 -9.54 11.09
CA LEU A 481 21.85 -10.68 10.20
C LEU A 481 22.00 -11.97 11.00
N SER A 482 22.82 -11.98 12.08
CA SER A 482 23.01 -13.18 12.91
C SER A 482 21.70 -13.72 13.50
N GLU A 483 20.81 -12.82 13.95
CA GLU A 483 19.47 -13.17 14.41
C GLU A 483 18.59 -13.76 13.28
N THR A 484 18.72 -13.22 12.06
CA THR A 484 17.85 -13.60 10.94
C THR A 484 18.20 -14.94 10.31
N ILE A 485 19.49 -15.24 10.17
CA ILE A 485 19.97 -16.50 9.58
C ILE A 485 20.38 -17.55 10.64
N ASN A 486 20.16 -17.23 11.92
CA ASN A 486 20.47 -18.09 13.07
C ASN A 486 21.93 -18.54 13.12
N CYS A 487 22.86 -17.59 13.07
CA CYS A 487 24.31 -17.81 13.22
C CYS A 487 24.87 -16.90 14.32
N ASN A 488 26.13 -17.12 14.74
CA ASN A 488 26.76 -16.25 15.69
C ASN A 488 27.21 -14.90 15.07
N LEU A 489 27.49 -13.91 15.90
CA LEU A 489 27.84 -12.56 15.45
C LEU A 489 29.13 -12.52 14.63
N LYS A 490 30.10 -13.40 14.92
CA LYS A 490 31.37 -13.52 14.19
C LYS A 490 31.13 -14.02 12.78
N GLU A 491 30.36 -15.11 12.65
CA GLU A 491 29.95 -15.66 11.35
C GLU A 491 29.20 -14.64 10.50
N ALA A 492 28.25 -13.89 11.09
CA ALA A 492 27.54 -12.84 10.38
C ALA A 492 28.47 -11.74 9.86
N LYS A 493 29.46 -11.31 10.65
CA LYS A 493 30.48 -10.33 10.20
C LYS A 493 31.33 -10.89 9.06
N GLU A 494 31.75 -12.13 9.15
CA GLU A 494 32.53 -12.81 8.10
C GLU A 494 31.73 -12.94 6.80
N LEU A 495 30.45 -13.30 6.88
CA LEU A 495 29.57 -13.38 5.71
C LEU A 495 29.39 -12.04 5.03
N ILE A 496 29.18 -10.94 5.79
CA ILE A 496 29.09 -9.60 5.24
C ILE A 496 30.41 -9.21 4.57
N ALA A 497 31.55 -9.50 5.20
CA ALA A 497 32.86 -9.19 4.62
C ALA A 497 33.11 -9.97 3.32
N LYS A 498 32.77 -11.27 3.27
CA LYS A 498 32.84 -12.10 2.05
C LYS A 498 31.93 -11.55 0.95
N TYR A 499 30.70 -11.15 1.29
CA TYR A 499 29.77 -10.56 0.35
C TYR A 499 30.33 -9.28 -0.29
N PHE A 500 30.79 -8.34 0.50
CA PHE A 500 31.32 -7.07 -0.03
C PHE A 500 32.69 -7.24 -0.72
N LYS A 501 33.46 -8.26 -0.36
CA LYS A 501 34.67 -8.64 -1.13
C LYS A 501 34.31 -9.16 -2.52
N ALA A 502 33.23 -9.94 -2.63
CA ALA A 502 32.72 -10.42 -3.92
C ALA A 502 32.06 -9.29 -4.75
N PHE A 503 31.44 -8.31 -4.09
CA PHE A 503 30.66 -7.22 -4.71
C PHE A 503 31.08 -5.83 -4.23
N PRO A 504 32.32 -5.39 -4.51
CA PRO A 504 32.84 -4.11 -4.00
C PRO A 504 32.12 -2.88 -4.57
N LYS A 505 31.56 -2.97 -5.77
CA LYS A 505 30.77 -1.91 -6.39
C LYS A 505 29.45 -1.69 -5.66
N ILE A 506 28.80 -2.77 -5.21
CA ILE A 506 27.57 -2.69 -4.39
C ILE A 506 27.88 -2.01 -3.05
N GLN A 507 28.99 -2.35 -2.40
CA GLN A 507 29.41 -1.70 -1.17
C GLN A 507 29.56 -0.19 -1.35
N SER A 508 30.37 0.22 -2.34
CA SER A 508 30.64 1.63 -2.63
C SER A 508 29.35 2.41 -2.95
N PHE A 509 28.44 1.78 -3.69
CA PHE A 509 27.13 2.37 -4.01
C PHE A 509 26.30 2.61 -2.74
N LEU A 510 26.12 1.56 -1.91
CA LEU A 510 25.32 1.66 -0.68
C LEU A 510 25.91 2.67 0.32
N ASP A 511 27.24 2.66 0.48
CA ASP A 511 27.92 3.60 1.37
C ASP A 511 27.82 5.04 0.86
N GLY A 512 27.89 5.23 -0.46
CA GLY A 512 27.65 6.53 -1.10
C GLY A 512 26.25 7.08 -0.84
N LEU A 513 25.22 6.24 -0.93
CA LEU A 513 23.85 6.62 -0.61
C LEU A 513 23.69 7.01 0.86
N GLY A 514 24.26 6.22 1.77
CA GLY A 514 24.24 6.49 3.20
C GLY A 514 24.92 7.82 3.54
N GLU A 515 26.08 8.06 2.96
CA GLU A 515 26.83 9.29 3.16
C GLU A 515 26.11 10.52 2.61
N PHE A 516 25.49 10.40 1.43
CA PHE A 516 24.66 11.46 0.85
C PHE A 516 23.54 11.87 1.81
N GLY A 517 22.77 10.91 2.34
CA GLY A 517 21.66 11.21 3.23
C GLY A 517 22.10 11.87 4.54
N LYS A 518 23.20 11.42 5.14
CA LYS A 518 23.77 12.02 6.35
C LYS A 518 24.20 13.47 6.13
N ARG A 519 24.75 13.80 4.95
CA ARG A 519 25.21 15.16 4.63
C ARG A 519 24.08 16.11 4.25
N HIS A 520 23.05 15.63 3.56
CA HIS A 520 22.06 16.50 2.93
C HIS A 520 20.69 16.51 3.61
N GLY A 521 20.41 15.54 4.50
CA GLY A 521 19.11 15.43 5.19
C GLY A 521 17.95 14.95 4.32
N TYR A 522 18.23 14.45 3.12
CA TYR A 522 17.28 13.80 2.24
C TYR A 522 17.96 12.79 1.33
N ILE A 523 17.14 11.97 0.66
CA ILE A 523 17.59 11.04 -0.39
C ILE A 523 16.60 11.05 -1.55
N GLU A 524 17.04 10.72 -2.76
CA GLU A 524 16.22 10.69 -3.98
C GLU A 524 16.15 9.30 -4.58
N THR A 525 15.01 8.99 -5.27
CA THR A 525 14.90 7.84 -6.17
C THR A 525 15.62 8.13 -7.49
N PHE A 526 15.80 7.10 -8.35
CA PHE A 526 16.45 7.27 -9.63
C PHE A 526 15.65 8.16 -10.60
N PRO A 527 16.34 8.81 -11.56
CA PRO A 527 15.67 9.52 -12.64
C PRO A 527 14.73 8.58 -13.42
N PRO A 528 13.65 9.08 -14.03
CA PRO A 528 13.31 10.50 -14.18
C PRO A 528 12.52 11.10 -13.00
N PHE A 529 12.07 10.28 -12.05
CA PHE A 529 11.12 10.75 -11.03
C PHE A 529 11.77 11.52 -9.89
N LYS A 530 12.95 11.09 -9.40
CA LYS A 530 13.71 11.75 -8.33
C LYS A 530 12.84 12.10 -7.13
N ARG A 531 11.99 11.17 -6.71
CA ARG A 531 11.18 11.30 -5.51
C ARG A 531 12.11 11.55 -4.33
N LYS A 532 11.79 12.55 -3.49
CA LYS A 532 12.59 12.87 -2.30
C LYS A 532 11.95 12.30 -1.06
N ARG A 533 12.78 11.74 -0.18
CA ARG A 533 12.45 11.48 1.21
C ARG A 533 13.30 12.36 2.09
N TRP A 534 12.65 13.18 2.89
CA TRP A 534 13.29 14.06 3.87
C TRP A 534 13.46 13.32 5.19
N PHE A 535 14.49 13.69 5.97
CA PHE A 535 14.71 13.16 7.32
C PHE A 535 14.33 14.22 8.34
N ASN A 536 13.23 14.02 9.05
CA ASN A 536 12.64 15.03 9.94
C ASN A 536 13.55 15.45 11.09
N SER A 537 14.30 14.51 11.66
CA SER A 537 15.27 14.76 12.75
C SER A 537 16.58 15.40 12.29
N TRP A 538 16.85 15.45 10.97
CA TRP A 538 18.14 15.90 10.47
C TRP A 538 18.38 17.40 10.62
N THR A 539 19.58 17.76 11.09
CA THR A 539 20.12 19.12 11.07
C THR A 539 21.55 19.11 10.56
N PRO A 540 22.04 20.19 9.93
CA PRO A 540 23.41 20.25 9.42
C PRO A 540 24.51 20.01 10.46
N LYS A 541 24.23 20.31 11.74
CA LYS A 541 25.18 20.15 12.84
C LYS A 541 25.41 18.67 13.20
N MET A 542 24.41 17.81 12.99
CA MET A 542 24.45 16.39 13.38
C MET A 542 25.60 15.63 12.72
N TYR A 543 25.98 16.00 11.48
CA TYR A 543 27.03 15.30 10.73
C TYR A 543 28.38 15.26 11.47
N ASN A 544 28.71 16.30 12.25
CA ASN A 544 29.94 16.41 13.02
C ASN A 544 29.74 16.16 14.52
N ASP A 545 28.53 15.82 14.95
CA ASP A 545 28.15 15.60 16.34
C ASP A 545 28.21 14.12 16.71
N LYS A 546 29.05 13.78 17.69
CA LYS A 546 29.21 12.40 18.16
C LYS A 546 27.97 11.86 18.88
N ASP A 547 27.15 12.72 19.47
CA ASP A 547 25.95 12.32 20.19
C ASP A 547 24.81 11.96 19.22
N SER A 548 24.88 12.40 17.97
CA SER A 548 23.92 12.11 16.90
C SER A 548 24.14 10.76 16.17
N PHE A 549 25.00 9.88 16.70
CA PHE A 549 25.36 8.62 16.03
C PHE A 549 24.17 7.70 15.76
N MET A 550 23.21 7.61 16.68
CA MET A 550 22.04 6.73 16.50
C MET A 550 21.10 7.23 15.41
N GLU A 551 20.83 8.53 15.38
CA GLU A 551 20.02 9.22 14.37
C GLU A 551 20.67 9.13 13.00
N LEU A 552 21.97 9.44 12.90
CA LEU A 552 22.72 9.31 11.66
C LEU A 552 22.74 7.87 11.15
N GLY A 553 22.82 6.87 12.03
CA GLY A 553 22.70 5.46 11.67
C GLY A 553 21.31 5.09 11.14
N SER A 554 20.25 5.73 11.63
CA SER A 554 18.90 5.58 11.10
C SER A 554 18.76 6.21 9.72
N ILE A 555 19.28 7.43 9.55
CA ILE A 555 19.30 8.15 8.27
C ILE A 555 20.10 7.35 7.23
N GLU A 556 21.26 6.81 7.59
CA GLU A 556 22.08 5.98 6.70
C GLU A 556 21.29 4.77 6.18
N ARG A 557 20.65 4.01 7.06
CA ARG A 557 19.82 2.86 6.66
C ARG A 557 18.68 3.25 5.74
N ALA A 558 17.96 4.32 6.07
CA ALA A 558 16.86 4.82 5.25
C ALA A 558 17.36 5.31 3.89
N SER A 559 18.55 5.91 3.83
CA SER A 559 19.18 6.40 2.59
C SER A 559 19.64 5.27 1.68
N LYS A 560 20.12 4.15 2.23
CA LYS A 560 20.47 2.95 1.45
C LYS A 560 19.23 2.29 0.85
N ASN A 561 18.13 2.26 1.60
CA ASN A 561 16.89 1.58 1.23
C ASN A 561 16.00 2.39 0.25
N THR A 562 15.79 3.68 0.53
CA THR A 562 14.77 4.48 -0.17
C THR A 562 14.99 4.57 -1.70
N PRO A 563 16.20 4.76 -2.24
CA PRO A 563 16.39 4.81 -3.70
C PRO A 563 16.02 3.49 -4.39
N ILE A 564 16.30 2.36 -3.74
CA ILE A 564 16.04 1.03 -4.28
C ILE A 564 14.53 0.75 -4.27
N GLN A 565 13.91 0.79 -3.09
CA GLN A 565 12.47 0.52 -2.96
C GLN A 565 11.61 1.58 -3.65
N GLY A 566 12.01 2.84 -3.57
CA GLY A 566 11.25 3.95 -4.15
C GLY A 566 11.28 3.92 -5.67
N SER A 567 12.43 3.64 -6.29
CA SER A 567 12.50 3.49 -7.75
C SER A 567 11.73 2.27 -8.23
N SER A 568 11.74 1.17 -7.47
CA SER A 568 10.89 0.00 -7.73
C SER A 568 9.40 0.36 -7.66
N ALA A 569 8.99 1.14 -6.66
CA ALA A 569 7.61 1.60 -6.52
C ALA A 569 7.20 2.57 -7.65
N ASP A 570 8.06 3.51 -8.01
CA ASP A 570 7.83 4.43 -9.14
C ASP A 570 7.67 3.67 -10.46
N MET A 571 8.45 2.59 -10.64
CA MET A 571 8.37 1.68 -11.80
C MET A 571 7.02 0.96 -11.87
N THR A 572 6.57 0.37 -10.77
CA THR A 572 5.28 -0.33 -10.72
C THR A 572 4.12 0.65 -10.94
N LYS A 573 4.17 1.86 -10.37
CA LYS A 573 3.16 2.90 -10.63
C LYS A 573 3.15 3.36 -12.08
N LEU A 574 4.32 3.50 -12.70
CA LEU A 574 4.40 3.82 -14.11
C LEU A 574 3.81 2.70 -14.97
N ALA A 575 4.07 1.43 -14.64
CA ALA A 575 3.47 0.28 -15.31
C ALA A 575 1.95 0.30 -15.20
N LEU A 576 1.40 0.54 -14.01
CA LEU A 576 -0.05 0.70 -13.79
C LEU A 576 -0.62 1.80 -14.68
N VAL A 577 0.03 2.95 -14.76
CA VAL A 577 -0.41 4.09 -15.59
C VAL A 577 -0.36 3.73 -17.08
N LEU A 578 0.70 3.10 -17.55
CA LEU A 578 0.82 2.70 -18.96
C LEU A 578 -0.23 1.66 -19.35
N ILE A 579 -0.47 0.66 -18.50
CA ILE A 579 -1.50 -0.36 -18.66
C ILE A 579 -2.89 0.29 -18.74
N TYR A 580 -3.21 1.14 -17.75
CA TYR A 580 -4.50 1.82 -17.72
C TYR A 580 -4.73 2.71 -18.96
N LYS A 581 -3.72 3.49 -19.33
CA LYS A 581 -3.78 4.34 -20.51
C LYS A 581 -4.03 3.52 -21.77
N HIS A 582 -3.31 2.40 -21.96
CA HIS A 582 -3.50 1.52 -23.09
C HIS A 582 -4.92 0.92 -23.15
N ILE A 583 -5.46 0.49 -22.00
CA ILE A 583 -6.83 -0.01 -21.88
C ILE A 583 -7.83 1.05 -22.33
N LYS A 584 -7.68 2.29 -21.86
CA LYS A 584 -8.60 3.39 -22.18
C LYS A 584 -8.51 3.84 -23.63
N GLU A 585 -7.31 4.07 -24.15
CA GLU A 585 -7.09 4.53 -25.53
C GLU A 585 -7.60 3.55 -26.58
N ASN A 586 -7.59 2.25 -26.27
CA ASN A 586 -8.04 1.21 -27.19
C ASN A 586 -9.42 0.63 -26.81
N ASN A 587 -10.09 1.20 -25.81
CA ASN A 587 -11.39 0.77 -25.31
C ASN A 587 -11.46 -0.76 -25.05
N LEU A 588 -10.43 -1.31 -24.38
CA LEU A 588 -10.27 -2.75 -24.17
C LEU A 588 -11.17 -3.26 -23.03
N PRO A 589 -11.73 -4.47 -23.13
CA PRO A 589 -12.53 -5.10 -22.10
C PRO A 589 -11.67 -5.69 -20.98
N VAL A 590 -10.68 -4.94 -20.52
CA VAL A 590 -9.71 -5.33 -19.48
C VAL A 590 -9.89 -4.43 -18.28
N LYS A 591 -9.80 -5.00 -17.08
CA LYS A 591 -9.87 -4.25 -15.81
C LYS A 591 -8.65 -4.55 -14.95
N ILE A 592 -8.05 -3.51 -14.37
CA ILE A 592 -7.01 -3.66 -13.36
C ILE A 592 -7.72 -3.87 -12.04
N VAL A 593 -7.46 -4.99 -11.35
CA VAL A 593 -8.23 -5.38 -10.15
C VAL A 593 -7.40 -5.43 -8.87
N MET A 594 -6.06 -5.55 -8.98
CA MET A 594 -5.17 -5.59 -7.82
C MET A 594 -3.73 -5.22 -8.17
N THR A 595 -2.98 -4.80 -7.17
CA THR A 595 -1.51 -4.72 -7.21
C THR A 595 -0.95 -5.13 -5.86
N VAL A 596 0.08 -5.99 -5.87
CA VAL A 596 0.75 -6.49 -4.68
C VAL A 596 2.26 -6.38 -4.87
N HIS A 597 2.89 -5.41 -4.21
CA HIS A 597 4.31 -5.09 -4.36
C HIS A 597 4.68 -4.70 -5.80
N ASP A 598 5.26 -5.60 -6.56
CA ASP A 598 5.69 -5.48 -7.95
C ASP A 598 4.79 -6.27 -8.94
N GLN A 599 3.77 -6.97 -8.41
CA GLN A 599 2.76 -7.68 -9.19
C GLN A 599 1.59 -6.75 -9.54
N ILE A 600 1.10 -6.85 -10.77
CA ILE A 600 -0.13 -6.22 -11.25
C ILE A 600 -1.08 -7.31 -11.75
N ASP A 601 -2.34 -7.26 -11.32
CA ASP A 601 -3.36 -8.24 -11.66
C ASP A 601 -4.48 -7.56 -12.43
N THR A 602 -4.78 -8.10 -13.60
CA THR A 602 -5.90 -7.68 -14.46
C THR A 602 -6.86 -8.83 -14.68
N VAL A 603 -8.09 -8.53 -15.07
CA VAL A 603 -9.04 -9.52 -15.60
C VAL A 603 -9.45 -9.12 -17.01
N CYS A 604 -9.52 -10.10 -17.92
CA CYS A 604 -9.93 -9.89 -19.30
C CYS A 604 -10.73 -11.11 -19.82
N PRO A 605 -11.49 -10.98 -20.93
CA PRO A 605 -12.14 -12.10 -21.59
C PRO A 605 -11.15 -13.20 -21.94
N ILE A 606 -11.60 -14.46 -21.84
CA ILE A 606 -10.74 -15.65 -22.06
C ILE A 606 -10.11 -15.65 -23.45
N ASP A 607 -10.86 -15.27 -24.47
CA ASP A 607 -10.44 -15.24 -25.86
C ASP A 607 -9.41 -14.14 -26.18
N TYR A 608 -9.31 -13.10 -25.33
CA TYR A 608 -8.35 -12.01 -25.46
C TYR A 608 -7.10 -12.21 -24.58
N ALA A 609 -7.07 -13.21 -23.72
CA ALA A 609 -6.08 -13.33 -22.66
C ALA A 609 -4.63 -13.51 -23.15
N GLU A 610 -4.39 -14.27 -24.21
CA GLU A 610 -3.03 -14.48 -24.75
C GLU A 610 -2.47 -13.20 -25.40
N GLU A 611 -3.29 -12.46 -26.13
CA GLU A 611 -2.90 -11.18 -26.71
C GLU A 611 -2.59 -10.17 -25.59
N TRP A 612 -3.49 -10.08 -24.60
CA TRP A 612 -3.32 -9.20 -23.46
C TRP A 612 -2.07 -9.51 -22.65
N LYS A 613 -1.77 -10.79 -22.42
CA LYS A 613 -0.56 -11.25 -21.74
C LYS A 613 0.71 -10.66 -22.38
N LEU A 614 0.83 -10.74 -23.71
CA LEU A 614 1.99 -10.20 -24.42
C LEU A 614 2.08 -8.68 -24.28
N LYS A 615 0.95 -8.00 -24.42
CA LYS A 615 0.90 -6.53 -24.30
C LYS A 615 1.19 -6.06 -22.88
N MET A 616 0.65 -6.72 -21.87
CA MET A 616 0.91 -6.40 -20.46
C MET A 616 2.39 -6.55 -20.08
N THR A 617 3.02 -7.63 -20.57
CA THR A 617 4.47 -7.85 -20.40
C THR A 617 5.27 -6.70 -21.01
N GLU A 618 4.97 -6.35 -22.28
CA GLU A 618 5.63 -5.23 -22.99
C GLU A 618 5.51 -3.91 -22.20
N LEU A 619 4.32 -3.59 -21.70
CA LEU A 619 4.07 -2.34 -20.99
C LEU A 619 4.81 -2.28 -19.65
N MET A 620 4.89 -3.40 -18.92
CA MET A 620 5.68 -3.50 -17.70
C MET A 620 7.19 -3.34 -17.99
N GLU A 621 7.73 -4.05 -18.97
CA GLU A 621 9.13 -3.91 -19.38
C GLU A 621 9.45 -2.50 -19.88
N LYS A 622 8.52 -1.84 -20.58
CA LYS A 622 8.64 -0.42 -20.98
C LYS A 622 8.73 0.51 -19.79
N ALA A 623 7.90 0.29 -18.76
CA ALA A 623 7.98 1.05 -17.52
C ALA A 623 9.33 0.86 -16.81
N ALA A 624 9.83 -0.37 -16.74
CA ALA A 624 11.15 -0.69 -16.20
C ALA A 624 12.25 0.06 -16.93
N ASN A 625 12.26 0.03 -18.26
CA ASN A 625 13.27 0.69 -19.10
C ASN A 625 13.24 2.22 -19.01
N THR A 626 12.18 2.82 -18.53
CA THR A 626 12.13 4.27 -18.28
C THR A 626 13.05 4.68 -17.12
N ILE A 627 13.26 3.79 -16.14
CA ILE A 627 14.05 4.05 -14.93
C ILE A 627 15.41 3.38 -15.04
N ILE A 628 15.46 2.06 -15.30
CA ILE A 628 16.71 1.30 -15.47
C ILE A 628 16.93 1.00 -16.94
N LYS A 629 17.68 1.85 -17.59
CA LYS A 629 17.83 1.91 -19.05
C LYS A 629 18.75 0.81 -19.63
N ASN A 630 18.70 -0.41 -19.11
CA ASN A 630 19.56 -1.51 -19.56
C ASN A 630 18.80 -2.67 -20.22
N GLY A 631 17.47 -2.64 -20.22
CA GLY A 631 16.64 -3.69 -20.85
C GLY A 631 16.65 -5.07 -20.16
N LEU A 632 17.30 -5.19 -18.99
CA LEU A 632 17.54 -6.47 -18.32
C LEU A 632 16.37 -6.90 -17.43
N LEU A 633 15.59 -5.96 -16.89
CA LEU A 633 14.46 -6.31 -16.05
C LEU A 633 13.31 -6.85 -16.88
N LYS A 634 12.95 -8.11 -16.65
CA LYS A 634 11.87 -8.82 -17.29
C LYS A 634 10.64 -8.90 -16.42
N ALA A 635 9.46 -9.02 -17.05
CA ALA A 635 8.20 -9.30 -16.41
C ALA A 635 7.71 -10.69 -16.79
N GLU A 636 7.26 -11.45 -15.80
CA GLU A 636 6.68 -12.78 -15.97
C GLU A 636 5.16 -12.68 -15.88
N THR A 637 4.46 -13.04 -16.95
CA THR A 637 3.01 -12.93 -17.02
C THR A 637 2.35 -14.29 -17.15
N SER A 638 1.35 -14.55 -16.33
CA SER A 638 0.58 -15.81 -16.28
C SER A 638 -0.90 -15.56 -16.50
N ILE A 639 -1.61 -16.59 -16.98
CA ILE A 639 -3.06 -16.59 -17.16
C ILE A 639 -3.64 -17.66 -16.24
N THR A 640 -4.63 -17.29 -15.41
CA THR A 640 -5.24 -18.18 -14.43
C THR A 640 -6.72 -17.89 -14.26
N LYS A 641 -7.53 -18.88 -13.84
CA LYS A 641 -8.96 -18.69 -13.51
C LYS A 641 -9.19 -18.07 -12.13
N VAL A 642 -8.19 -18.16 -11.28
CA VAL A 642 -8.23 -17.67 -9.90
C VAL A 642 -7.03 -16.78 -9.65
N TRP A 643 -7.12 -15.91 -8.66
CA TRP A 643 -5.95 -15.10 -8.28
C TRP A 643 -4.82 -16.00 -7.77
N SER A 644 -3.67 -15.93 -8.41
CA SER A 644 -2.50 -16.76 -8.06
C SER A 644 -1.22 -15.93 -8.10
N LYS A 645 -0.14 -16.49 -7.58
CA LYS A 645 1.21 -15.95 -7.71
C LYS A 645 2.02 -16.87 -8.62
#